data_539ea5e5dcb144af9cd2ea54bd72f9f2
#
_entry.id   539ea5e5dcb144af9cd2ea54bd72f9f2
#
_cell.length_a   1.000
_cell.length_b   1.000
_cell.length_c   1.000
_cell.angle_alpha   90.00
_cell.angle_beta   90.00
_cell.angle_gamma   90.00
#
_symmetry.space_group_name_H-M   'P 1'
#
loop_
_entity.id
_entity.type
_entity.pdbx_description
1 polymer ?
#
loop_
_entity_poly.entity_id
_entity_poly.type
_entity_poly.pdbx_seq_one_letter_code
_entity_poly.pdbx_strand_id
1 'polypeptide(L)'
;MLTKLRIKLRQLYFKDTQFANLMTKRIFNVLLVANPYDAFMLEDDGRIDEKIFNEYMNLSLRYPPRFTQVSTAEETWEQLRNTMFDLVICMPGSDNSDTFDIARDIKKEYPHLPLVVLTPFSHGIKERMEHEDLSIFEYVFCWLGNTDLLVSIIKLIEDKMNLEHDIKEVGVQMIMLVEDSIRFYSSVLPNLYKFVLRQSQEFATEALNEHQRTLRMRGRPKIVLARSYEEATELYNKYQNNVLGIISDARFPHDGVNDPQAGVTLLREVRKRDPFIPLILQSAEESNRCYAPELDAVFIDKNSKKMNIDLREAVSDNFGFGDFIFRDPHTMKEVARIHNLKELQNVIFAIPAESFLYHISRNHISRWLYSRAIFPVAEFLKQITWESLQDIDAHRQIIFEAIVKYRKMKNQGVVAVFQRDRFDRYSNFARIGDGSLGGKGRGLAFIDNMVKRHTEFDEFDNASVMIPKTVVLCTDIFDEFMDSNQLYQIALSDAADDVILRAFLRAKLPDRLVEDFFAFFDAVKAPIAIRSSSLLEDSHYQPFAGIYSTYMIPYLDDKYEMLRMLGDAIKGVYASVYYKDSKAYMQATSNVIDQEKMAVILQEVVGTQYGDRYYPAISGVARSINYYLINDELAEEGTVSLALGLGKYIVDGGLTLRVCPYHPTQVLQTSEMEIALRETQTRFYALDLKNLGQNFSLDDGFNLLKLHVKDAEADGALNFIASTYDPYDMVIRDGIYPGGRKLITFANILQHDVFPLARILQLAQKYGQGEMRRPVEIEFAVNFDARTKSGIFYLLQIRPMVDVKAGLDEDLSVIPDERLLLKSENSLGHGVMDDIQDVIYVKTEGYSASNNQLIAYDIEKLNRRFLDEGKHYILVGPGRWGSSDTWLGIPVKWPNISAARIIVEAGLTNYRVDPSQGTHFFQNLTSFGVGYFTINAYMNDGIYNQALLDSMPAVEETKYLRWVRFEKPLSVKMDGKKKLGVVELPED
;
A
#
# COMPACT_ATOMS: atom_id res chain seq x y z
N MET A 1 5.18 -9.12 -35.93
CA MET A 1 6.11 -8.63 -34.91
C MET A 1 5.37 -8.02 -33.71
N LEU A 2 4.48 -7.07 -33.94
CA LEU A 2 3.68 -6.38 -32.92
C LEU A 2 2.81 -7.32 -32.05
N THR A 3 2.20 -8.35 -32.65
CA THR A 3 1.42 -9.35 -31.90
C THR A 3 2.30 -10.15 -30.92
N LYS A 4 3.52 -10.52 -31.33
CA LYS A 4 4.51 -11.17 -30.46
C LYS A 4 4.99 -10.23 -29.35
N LEU A 5 5.15 -8.94 -29.64
CA LEU A 5 5.51 -7.92 -28.65
C LEU A 5 4.39 -7.68 -27.62
N ARG A 6 3.13 -7.62 -28.08
CA ARG A 6 1.96 -7.53 -27.18
C ARG A 6 1.81 -8.77 -26.28
N ILE A 7 2.04 -9.96 -26.84
CA ILE A 7 2.06 -11.21 -26.05
C ILE A 7 3.21 -11.15 -25.03
N LYS A 8 4.41 -10.72 -25.44
CA LYS A 8 5.56 -10.54 -24.57
C LYS A 8 5.27 -9.50 -23.47
N LEU A 9 4.54 -8.45 -23.78
CA LEU A 9 4.13 -7.41 -22.84
C LEU A 9 3.06 -7.91 -21.84
N ARG A 10 2.11 -8.72 -22.28
CA ARG A 10 1.13 -9.37 -21.41
C ARG A 10 1.80 -10.35 -20.44
N GLN A 11 2.82 -11.07 -20.89
CA GLN A 11 3.62 -12.00 -20.08
C GLN A 11 4.77 -11.33 -19.33
N LEU A 12 5.07 -10.06 -19.61
CA LEU A 12 6.19 -9.34 -19.00
C LEU A 12 5.84 -8.98 -17.56
N TYR A 13 6.47 -9.66 -16.62
CA TYR A 13 6.48 -9.28 -15.21
C TYR A 13 7.74 -8.46 -14.95
N PHE A 14 7.59 -7.18 -14.66
CA PHE A 14 8.71 -6.37 -14.20
C PHE A 14 9.06 -6.78 -12.77
N LYS A 15 10.24 -7.37 -12.57
CA LYS A 15 10.77 -7.57 -11.22
C LYS A 15 11.07 -6.21 -10.60
N ASP A 16 10.73 -6.05 -9.33
CA ASP A 16 11.16 -4.86 -8.60
C ASP A 16 12.67 -4.82 -8.49
N THR A 17 13.24 -3.62 -8.69
CA THR A 17 14.67 -3.40 -8.59
C THR A 17 15.11 -3.53 -7.14
N GLN A 18 15.94 -4.53 -6.85
CA GLN A 18 16.47 -4.80 -5.51
C GLN A 18 17.59 -3.80 -5.14
N PHE A 19 17.25 -2.52 -5.03
CA PHE A 19 18.23 -1.46 -4.69
C PHE A 19 18.97 -1.72 -3.37
N ALA A 20 18.40 -2.52 -2.46
CA ALA A 20 19.05 -2.91 -1.21
C ALA A 20 20.33 -3.71 -1.44
N ASN A 21 20.37 -4.50 -2.53
CA ASN A 21 21.52 -5.35 -2.89
C ASN A 21 22.63 -4.57 -3.60
N LEU A 22 22.43 -3.33 -3.96
CA LEU A 22 23.42 -2.50 -4.64
C LEU A 22 24.36 -1.81 -3.65
N MET A 23 25.56 -1.45 -4.12
CA MET A 23 26.56 -0.76 -3.32
C MET A 23 26.86 -1.51 -2.01
N THR A 24 27.10 -2.81 -2.11
CA THR A 24 27.35 -3.68 -0.95
C THR A 24 28.71 -3.41 -0.31
N LYS A 25 29.69 -3.00 -1.12
CA LYS A 25 31.03 -2.63 -0.66
C LYS A 25 31.08 -1.12 -0.48
N ARG A 26 31.40 -0.67 0.73
CA ARG A 26 31.44 0.76 1.10
C ARG A 26 32.70 1.07 1.88
N ILE A 27 33.08 2.31 1.86
CA ILE A 27 34.20 2.85 2.63
C ILE A 27 33.65 3.47 3.91
N PHE A 28 33.92 2.86 5.05
CA PHE A 28 33.55 3.33 6.38
C PHE A 28 34.73 3.95 7.12
N ASN A 29 35.94 3.40 6.96
CA ASN A 29 37.14 3.82 7.66
C ASN A 29 38.23 4.16 6.65
N VAL A 30 38.73 5.37 6.70
CA VAL A 30 39.82 5.88 5.86
C VAL A 30 41.05 6.14 6.73
N LEU A 31 42.16 5.55 6.40
CA LEU A 31 43.45 5.88 7.02
C LEU A 31 44.16 6.95 6.19
N LEU A 32 44.42 8.08 6.80
CA LEU A 32 45.18 9.19 6.19
C LEU A 32 46.62 9.18 6.71
N VAL A 33 47.55 8.79 5.85
CA VAL A 33 48.97 8.80 6.15
C VAL A 33 49.55 10.11 5.62
N ALA A 34 49.80 11.08 6.52
CA ALA A 34 50.24 12.43 6.17
C ALA A 34 51.04 13.04 7.30
N ASN A 35 52.02 13.89 6.99
CA ASN A 35 52.66 14.66 8.03
C ASN A 35 51.67 15.66 8.66
N PRO A 36 51.89 16.14 9.89
CA PRO A 36 50.93 16.98 10.60
C PRO A 36 50.57 18.27 9.87
N TYR A 37 51.48 18.84 9.09
CA TYR A 37 51.24 20.06 8.35
C TYR A 37 50.36 19.86 7.12
N ASP A 38 50.62 18.78 6.34
CA ASP A 38 49.80 18.43 5.17
C ASP A 38 48.38 18.02 5.58
N ALA A 39 48.27 17.32 6.68
CA ALA A 39 46.98 16.97 7.25
C ALA A 39 46.19 18.22 7.72
N PHE A 40 46.89 19.18 8.37
CA PHE A 40 46.30 20.44 8.77
C PHE A 40 45.83 21.27 7.56
N MET A 41 46.55 21.22 6.44
CA MET A 41 46.11 21.86 5.19
C MET A 41 44.81 21.28 4.61
N LEU A 42 44.45 20.07 4.94
CA LEU A 42 43.13 19.50 4.60
C LEU A 42 42.02 20.01 5.54
N GLU A 43 42.38 20.51 6.72
CA GLU A 43 41.46 20.94 7.78
C GLU A 43 41.23 22.48 7.82
N ASP A 44 41.68 23.22 6.80
CA ASP A 44 41.80 24.67 6.77
C ASP A 44 40.57 25.51 7.24
N ASP A 45 39.35 24.90 7.19
CA ASP A 45 38.11 25.53 7.69
C ASP A 45 37.27 24.61 8.63
N GLY A 46 37.87 23.68 9.31
CA GLY A 46 37.19 22.76 10.21
C GLY A 46 37.63 21.31 9.99
N ARG A 47 37.20 20.42 10.89
CA ARG A 47 37.57 18.99 10.84
C ARG A 47 37.11 18.35 9.53
N ILE A 48 37.95 17.53 8.91
CA ILE A 48 37.63 16.73 7.69
C ILE A 48 36.31 15.98 7.88
N ASP A 49 36.13 15.36 9.04
CA ASP A 49 34.91 14.59 9.36
C ASP A 49 33.66 15.44 9.29
N GLU A 50 33.69 16.68 9.80
CA GLU A 50 32.54 17.61 9.79
C GLU A 50 32.20 18.06 8.35
N LYS A 51 33.22 18.37 7.56
CA LYS A 51 33.02 18.76 6.16
C LYS A 51 32.45 17.62 5.33
N ILE A 52 32.98 16.44 5.46
CA ILE A 52 32.46 15.25 4.78
C ILE A 52 31.07 14.90 5.27
N PHE A 53 30.82 14.98 6.57
CA PHE A 53 29.48 14.78 7.12
C PHE A 53 28.48 15.77 6.49
N ASN A 54 28.82 17.04 6.41
CA ASN A 54 27.95 18.07 5.83
C ASN A 54 27.70 17.80 4.33
N GLU A 55 28.74 17.44 3.55
CA GLU A 55 28.54 17.09 2.14
C GLU A 55 27.70 15.81 1.96
N TYR A 56 27.88 14.80 2.82
CA TYR A 56 27.05 13.61 2.79
C TYR A 56 25.57 13.93 3.10
N MET A 57 25.31 14.81 4.08
CA MET A 57 23.95 15.27 4.38
C MET A 57 23.36 16.08 3.23
N ASN A 58 24.11 17.02 2.64
CA ASN A 58 23.67 17.83 1.49
C ASN A 58 23.31 16.98 0.26
N LEU A 59 24.01 15.86 0.07
CA LEU A 59 23.81 14.93 -1.03
C LEU A 59 22.90 13.77 -0.66
N SER A 60 22.27 13.78 0.53
CA SER A 60 21.42 12.70 1.06
C SER A 60 22.10 11.33 1.06
N LEU A 61 23.39 11.29 1.29
CA LEU A 61 24.19 10.08 1.43
C LEU A 61 24.17 9.62 2.88
N ARG A 62 24.12 8.31 3.11
CA ARG A 62 24.20 7.70 4.45
C ARG A 62 25.60 7.20 4.73
N TYR A 63 25.96 7.18 6.03
CA TYR A 63 27.20 6.61 6.53
C TYR A 63 28.43 7.34 6.00
N PRO A 64 28.69 8.60 6.44
CA PRO A 64 29.93 9.30 6.14
C PRO A 64 31.11 8.51 6.71
N PRO A 65 32.20 8.36 5.95
CA PRO A 65 33.40 7.65 6.41
C PRO A 65 34.10 8.40 7.54
N ARG A 66 34.77 7.64 8.41
CA ARG A 66 35.60 8.16 9.49
C ARG A 66 37.03 8.22 9.01
N PHE A 67 37.71 9.34 9.28
CA PHE A 67 39.11 9.53 8.97
C PHE A 67 39.95 9.33 10.23
N THR A 68 41.00 8.49 10.12
CA THR A 68 42.01 8.32 11.12
C THR A 68 43.31 8.83 10.55
N GLN A 69 43.88 9.88 11.14
CA GLN A 69 45.16 10.43 10.72
C GLN A 69 46.30 9.79 11.47
N VAL A 70 47.37 9.49 10.73
CA VAL A 70 48.65 8.97 11.26
C VAL A 70 49.82 9.66 10.53
N SER A 71 50.95 9.84 11.23
CA SER A 71 52.07 10.58 10.69
C SER A 71 53.35 9.78 10.63
N THR A 72 53.43 8.66 11.35
CA THR A 72 54.60 7.80 11.41
C THR A 72 54.29 6.34 10.99
N ALA A 73 55.31 5.58 10.64
CA ALA A 73 55.14 4.14 10.33
C ALA A 73 54.61 3.37 11.55
N GLU A 74 55.09 3.68 12.76
CA GLU A 74 54.67 2.99 13.97
C GLU A 74 53.22 3.20 14.25
N GLU A 75 52.71 4.45 14.18
CA GLU A 75 51.32 4.81 14.33
C GLU A 75 50.44 4.12 13.24
N THR A 76 50.93 4.09 12.00
CA THR A 76 50.24 3.44 10.89
C THR A 76 50.01 1.96 11.18
N TRP A 77 51.05 1.24 11.61
CA TRP A 77 50.95 -0.17 11.94
C TRP A 77 50.11 -0.44 13.20
N GLU A 78 50.18 0.45 14.18
CA GLU A 78 49.31 0.35 15.36
C GLU A 78 47.84 0.45 14.99
N GLN A 79 47.50 1.43 14.16
CA GLN A 79 46.10 1.62 13.73
C GLN A 79 45.62 0.45 12.84
N LEU A 80 46.40 -0.02 11.89
CA LEU A 80 46.05 -1.14 11.00
C LEU A 80 45.85 -2.46 11.77
N ARG A 81 46.54 -2.66 12.91
CA ARG A 81 46.34 -3.84 13.78
C ARG A 81 45.06 -3.73 14.61
N ASN A 82 44.67 -2.52 15.00
CA ASN A 82 43.55 -2.28 15.92
C ASN A 82 42.23 -2.03 15.20
N THR A 83 42.26 -1.55 13.96
CA THR A 83 41.06 -1.12 13.20
C THR A 83 41.14 -1.63 11.77
N MET A 84 40.02 -2.10 11.24
CA MET A 84 39.92 -2.43 9.81
C MET A 84 39.64 -1.16 9.01
N PHE A 85 40.48 -0.88 8.03
CA PHE A 85 40.33 0.22 7.10
C PHE A 85 39.90 -0.28 5.73
N ASP A 86 39.11 0.57 5.04
CA ASP A 86 38.60 0.26 3.71
C ASP A 86 39.32 1.02 2.60
N LEU A 87 40.10 2.05 2.97
CA LEU A 87 40.86 2.90 2.07
C LEU A 87 42.05 3.51 2.83
N VAL A 88 43.20 3.57 2.17
CA VAL A 88 44.37 4.35 2.65
C VAL A 88 44.62 5.50 1.70
N ILE A 89 44.72 6.72 2.21
CA ILE A 89 45.14 7.91 1.47
C ILE A 89 46.51 8.32 1.94
N CYS A 90 47.51 8.28 1.04
CA CYS A 90 48.90 8.64 1.30
C CYS A 90 49.17 10.07 0.80
N MET A 91 49.70 10.95 1.66
CA MET A 91 50.13 12.27 1.28
C MET A 91 51.65 12.34 1.37
N PRO A 92 52.40 12.20 0.27
CA PRO A 92 53.87 12.30 0.29
C PRO A 92 54.28 13.74 0.55
N GLY A 93 55.09 13.98 1.59
CA GLY A 93 55.70 15.25 1.91
C GLY A 93 56.91 15.58 1.03
N SER A 94 57.37 16.83 1.09
CA SER A 94 58.59 17.30 0.43
C SER A 94 59.87 16.90 1.17
N ASP A 95 59.76 16.50 2.41
CA ASP A 95 60.83 15.92 3.22
C ASP A 95 60.97 14.41 2.98
N ASN A 96 62.06 13.82 3.35
CA ASN A 96 62.42 12.39 3.14
C ASN A 96 61.50 11.46 3.96
N SER A 97 60.22 11.76 4.15
CA SER A 97 59.30 10.86 4.82
C SER A 97 59.03 9.63 3.99
N ASP A 98 59.13 8.42 4.58
CA ASP A 98 59.00 7.13 3.93
C ASP A 98 57.56 6.74 3.57
N THR A 99 56.72 7.70 3.19
CA THR A 99 55.29 7.48 2.88
C THR A 99 55.09 6.46 1.76
N PHE A 100 55.97 6.46 0.72
CA PHE A 100 55.91 5.43 -0.33
C PHE A 100 56.38 4.06 0.16
N ASP A 101 57.37 4.00 1.09
CA ASP A 101 57.82 2.72 1.69
C ASP A 101 56.71 2.16 2.56
N ILE A 102 56.07 2.99 3.40
CA ILE A 102 54.92 2.59 4.19
C ILE A 102 53.80 2.05 3.28
N ALA A 103 53.51 2.70 2.19
CA ALA A 103 52.48 2.27 1.24
C ALA A 103 52.84 0.91 0.58
N ARG A 104 54.11 0.68 0.21
CA ARG A 104 54.61 -0.60 -0.33
C ARG A 104 54.43 -1.74 0.69
N ASP A 105 54.78 -1.50 1.94
CA ASP A 105 54.64 -2.47 3.00
C ASP A 105 53.18 -2.75 3.33
N ILE A 106 52.32 -1.73 3.38
CA ILE A 106 50.88 -1.92 3.53
C ILE A 106 50.33 -2.79 2.39
N LYS A 107 50.67 -2.48 1.13
CA LYS A 107 50.17 -3.25 -0.03
C LYS A 107 50.65 -4.69 -0.04
N LYS A 108 51.84 -4.95 0.50
CA LYS A 108 52.40 -6.29 0.65
C LYS A 108 51.67 -7.12 1.70
N GLU A 109 51.30 -6.51 2.84
CA GLU A 109 50.58 -7.19 3.93
C GLU A 109 49.09 -7.24 3.69
N TYR A 110 48.50 -6.17 3.10
CA TYR A 110 47.08 -6.05 2.76
C TYR A 110 46.85 -5.85 1.25
N PRO A 111 46.99 -6.86 0.39
CA PRO A 111 46.98 -6.73 -1.07
C PRO A 111 45.65 -6.17 -1.62
N HIS A 112 44.54 -6.43 -0.91
CA HIS A 112 43.22 -6.03 -1.34
C HIS A 112 42.81 -4.62 -0.86
N LEU A 113 43.59 -4.02 0.03
CA LEU A 113 43.33 -2.68 0.53
C LEU A 113 43.67 -1.63 -0.55
N PRO A 114 42.71 -0.82 -1.01
CA PRO A 114 42.99 0.23 -1.98
C PRO A 114 43.83 1.35 -1.38
N LEU A 115 44.90 1.74 -2.11
CA LEU A 115 45.77 2.82 -1.77
C LEU A 115 45.63 3.94 -2.80
N VAL A 116 45.56 5.17 -2.35
CA VAL A 116 45.46 6.39 -3.19
C VAL A 116 46.52 7.38 -2.75
N VAL A 117 47.16 8.02 -3.70
CA VAL A 117 48.06 9.16 -3.43
C VAL A 117 47.30 10.46 -3.57
N LEU A 118 47.41 11.35 -2.59
CA LEU A 118 46.93 12.71 -2.63
C LEU A 118 48.12 13.69 -2.51
N THR A 119 48.40 14.44 -3.55
CA THR A 119 49.60 15.27 -3.59
C THR A 119 49.25 16.78 -3.77
N PRO A 120 49.91 17.71 -3.06
CA PRO A 120 49.73 19.15 -3.27
C PRO A 120 50.36 19.67 -4.56
N PHE A 121 50.93 18.85 -5.43
CA PHE A 121 51.53 19.17 -6.73
C PHE A 121 52.67 20.23 -6.69
N SER A 122 53.63 20.03 -5.80
CA SER A 122 54.87 20.80 -5.81
C SER A 122 55.89 20.24 -6.81
N HIS A 123 56.79 21.07 -7.35
CA HIS A 123 57.77 20.63 -8.36
C HIS A 123 58.64 19.49 -7.87
N GLY A 124 59.04 19.49 -6.56
CA GLY A 124 59.83 18.41 -5.97
C GLY A 124 59.11 17.08 -5.81
N ILE A 125 57.79 17.08 -5.61
CA ILE A 125 57.02 15.86 -5.52
C ILE A 125 56.85 15.23 -6.89
N LYS A 126 56.70 16.05 -7.96
CA LYS A 126 56.57 15.54 -9.32
C LYS A 126 57.85 14.80 -9.75
N GLU A 127 59.01 15.35 -9.48
CA GLU A 127 60.32 14.74 -9.79
C GLU A 127 60.54 13.41 -9.03
N ARG A 128 60.03 13.33 -7.78
CA ARG A 128 60.07 12.13 -6.99
C ARG A 128 59.09 11.03 -7.50
N MET A 129 57.87 11.44 -7.88
CA MET A 129 56.87 10.50 -8.45
C MET A 129 57.28 9.91 -9.79
N GLU A 130 58.18 10.60 -10.56
CA GLU A 130 58.74 10.05 -11.80
C GLU A 130 59.74 8.90 -11.57
N HIS A 131 60.26 8.78 -10.34
CA HIS A 131 61.20 7.73 -9.95
C HIS A 131 60.62 6.63 -9.06
N GLU A 132 59.39 6.77 -8.58
CA GLU A 132 58.71 5.80 -7.73
C GLU A 132 57.78 4.87 -8.56
N ASP A 133 57.64 3.63 -8.08
CA ASP A 133 56.67 2.69 -8.64
C ASP A 133 55.22 3.03 -8.14
N LEU A 134 54.44 3.68 -8.99
CA LEU A 134 53.05 4.05 -8.70
C LEU A 134 52.04 2.96 -8.99
N SER A 135 52.47 1.76 -9.45
CA SER A 135 51.57 0.67 -9.81
C SER A 135 50.78 0.08 -8.63
N ILE A 136 51.31 0.26 -7.42
CA ILE A 136 50.66 -0.17 -6.17
C ILE A 136 49.43 0.67 -5.80
N PHE A 137 49.33 1.87 -6.34
CA PHE A 137 48.24 2.79 -6.06
C PHE A 137 47.12 2.66 -7.11
N GLU A 138 45.86 2.66 -6.62
CA GLU A 138 44.72 2.64 -7.49
C GLU A 138 44.64 3.92 -8.36
N TYR A 139 44.86 5.09 -7.71
CA TYR A 139 44.88 6.39 -8.36
C TYR A 139 45.83 7.37 -7.62
N VAL A 140 46.22 8.39 -8.35
CA VAL A 140 46.98 9.54 -7.83
C VAL A 140 46.13 10.79 -8.05
N PHE A 141 45.92 11.60 -7.02
CA PHE A 141 45.14 12.85 -7.12
C PHE A 141 45.97 14.06 -6.73
N CYS A 142 45.59 15.22 -7.32
CA CYS A 142 46.14 16.51 -7.00
C CYS A 142 45.17 17.24 -6.06
N TRP A 143 45.64 17.62 -4.86
CA TRP A 143 44.89 18.45 -3.94
C TRP A 143 44.79 19.89 -4.45
N LEU A 144 43.55 20.32 -4.72
CA LEU A 144 43.24 21.65 -5.25
C LEU A 144 42.52 22.55 -4.22
N GLY A 145 42.58 22.20 -2.94
CA GLY A 145 41.91 22.96 -1.87
C GLY A 145 40.39 22.74 -1.78
N ASN A 146 39.91 21.65 -2.29
CA ASN A 146 38.49 21.35 -2.32
C ASN A 146 38.15 19.97 -1.70
N THR A 147 37.36 19.96 -0.62
CA THR A 147 36.92 18.75 0.07
C THR A 147 36.01 17.87 -0.78
N ASP A 148 35.34 18.43 -1.82
CA ASP A 148 34.57 17.64 -2.79
C ASP A 148 35.42 16.56 -3.47
N LEU A 149 36.76 16.78 -3.55
CA LEU A 149 37.71 15.81 -4.09
C LEU A 149 37.78 14.55 -3.21
N LEU A 150 37.79 14.68 -1.88
CA LEU A 150 37.81 13.51 -0.97
C LEU A 150 36.54 12.68 -1.12
N VAL A 151 35.37 13.32 -1.22
CA VAL A 151 34.12 12.61 -1.51
C VAL A 151 34.19 11.87 -2.84
N SER A 152 34.79 12.50 -3.86
CA SER A 152 34.94 11.92 -5.20
C SER A 152 35.89 10.73 -5.21
N ILE A 153 37.01 10.79 -4.47
CA ILE A 153 37.93 9.66 -4.30
C ILE A 153 37.19 8.47 -3.69
N ILE A 154 36.48 8.69 -2.59
CA ILE A 154 35.71 7.65 -1.91
C ILE A 154 34.70 7.04 -2.87
N LYS A 155 33.93 7.87 -3.58
CA LYS A 155 32.90 7.38 -4.52
C LYS A 155 33.50 6.67 -5.73
N LEU A 156 34.65 7.11 -6.23
CA LEU A 156 35.32 6.42 -7.34
C LEU A 156 35.80 5.00 -6.95
N ILE A 157 36.38 4.86 -5.76
CA ILE A 157 36.77 3.54 -5.24
C ILE A 157 35.53 2.67 -4.98
N GLU A 158 34.49 3.22 -4.34
CA GLU A 158 33.22 2.50 -4.16
C GLU A 158 32.62 2.06 -5.50
N ASP A 159 32.59 2.92 -6.50
CA ASP A 159 32.08 2.60 -7.84
C ASP A 159 32.88 1.49 -8.50
N LYS A 160 34.20 1.54 -8.44
CA LYS A 160 35.08 0.47 -8.96
C LYS A 160 34.83 -0.87 -8.27
N MET A 161 34.68 -0.89 -6.93
CA MET A 161 34.44 -2.11 -6.16
C MET A 161 33.08 -2.76 -6.42
N ASN A 162 32.06 -1.96 -6.77
CA ASN A 162 30.69 -2.43 -6.91
C ASN A 162 30.25 -2.59 -8.38
N LEU A 163 30.99 -2.06 -9.36
CA LEU A 163 30.56 -1.97 -10.76
C LEU A 163 30.08 -3.30 -11.33
N GLU A 164 30.88 -4.35 -11.22
CA GLU A 164 30.54 -5.66 -11.79
C GLU A 164 29.31 -6.28 -11.12
N HIS A 165 29.22 -6.17 -9.80
CA HIS A 165 28.10 -6.66 -9.04
C HIS A 165 26.81 -5.91 -9.40
N ASP A 166 26.85 -4.59 -9.38
CA ASP A 166 25.66 -3.75 -9.59
C ASP A 166 25.14 -3.83 -11.04
N ILE A 167 26.04 -4.03 -12.01
CA ILE A 167 25.66 -4.29 -13.41
C ILE A 167 24.93 -5.64 -13.53
N LYS A 168 25.45 -6.71 -12.91
CA LYS A 168 24.84 -8.04 -12.96
C LYS A 168 23.48 -8.10 -12.28
N GLU A 169 23.33 -7.39 -11.16
CA GLU A 169 22.09 -7.40 -10.38
C GLU A 169 20.92 -6.72 -11.12
N VAL A 170 21.14 -5.51 -11.64
CA VAL A 170 20.03 -4.69 -12.15
C VAL A 170 20.33 -3.92 -13.44
N GLY A 171 21.52 -4.07 -14.01
CA GLY A 171 21.90 -3.34 -15.21
C GLY A 171 22.26 -1.87 -14.97
N VAL A 172 22.89 -1.56 -13.82
CA VAL A 172 23.37 -0.19 -13.53
C VAL A 172 24.28 0.29 -14.67
N GLN A 173 24.14 1.55 -15.03
CA GLN A 173 24.93 2.16 -16.11
C GLN A 173 26.21 2.78 -15.57
N MET A 174 27.22 2.91 -16.43
CA MET A 174 28.45 3.61 -16.14
C MET A 174 28.69 4.79 -17.07
N ILE A 175 29.34 5.82 -16.57
CA ILE A 175 29.95 6.92 -17.30
C ILE A 175 31.45 6.65 -17.33
N MET A 176 32.02 6.51 -18.50
CA MET A 176 33.47 6.28 -18.65
C MET A 176 34.16 7.62 -18.90
N LEU A 177 35.10 7.97 -18.02
CA LEU A 177 36.00 9.10 -18.18
C LEU A 177 37.39 8.56 -18.57
N VAL A 178 37.91 8.98 -19.73
CA VAL A 178 39.24 8.60 -20.21
C VAL A 178 40.14 9.82 -20.15
N GLU A 179 41.09 9.82 -19.20
CA GLU A 179 41.96 10.96 -18.90
C GLU A 179 43.19 10.47 -18.13
N ASP A 180 44.38 10.76 -18.61
CA ASP A 180 45.64 10.38 -17.96
C ASP A 180 46.22 11.54 -17.10
N SER A 181 45.83 12.78 -17.36
CA SER A 181 46.31 13.95 -16.62
C SER A 181 45.74 14.03 -15.20
N ILE A 182 46.60 13.81 -14.21
CA ILE A 182 46.26 13.86 -12.77
C ILE A 182 45.54 15.18 -12.45
N ARG A 183 46.02 16.31 -12.96
CA ARG A 183 45.43 17.61 -12.72
C ARG A 183 44.00 17.72 -13.28
N PHE A 184 43.78 17.23 -14.49
CA PHE A 184 42.48 17.37 -15.15
C PHE A 184 41.43 16.47 -14.49
N TYR A 185 41.70 15.17 -14.30
CA TYR A 185 40.67 14.32 -13.65
C TYR A 185 40.43 14.69 -12.19
N SER A 186 41.47 15.22 -11.45
CA SER A 186 41.26 15.73 -10.09
C SER A 186 40.33 16.97 -10.06
N SER A 187 40.26 17.75 -11.15
CA SER A 187 39.35 18.88 -11.28
C SER A 187 37.97 18.50 -11.78
N VAL A 188 37.90 17.54 -12.70
CA VAL A 188 36.65 17.12 -13.36
C VAL A 188 35.78 16.23 -12.47
N LEU A 189 36.39 15.23 -11.79
CA LEU A 189 35.67 14.25 -10.98
C LEU A 189 34.79 14.85 -9.88
N PRO A 190 35.23 15.85 -9.10
CA PRO A 190 34.37 16.47 -8.08
C PRO A 190 33.11 17.08 -8.66
N ASN A 191 33.24 17.77 -9.79
CA ASN A 191 32.11 18.40 -10.46
C ASN A 191 31.16 17.37 -11.07
N LEU A 192 31.72 16.31 -11.67
CA LEU A 192 30.93 15.23 -12.28
C LEU A 192 30.18 14.40 -11.21
N TYR A 193 30.83 14.03 -10.09
CA TYR A 193 30.17 13.35 -8.97
C TYR A 193 29.09 14.21 -8.35
N LYS A 194 29.37 15.47 -8.07
CA LYS A 194 28.39 16.41 -7.49
C LYS A 194 27.16 16.56 -8.39
N PHE A 195 27.37 16.63 -9.70
CA PHE A 195 26.29 16.66 -10.68
C PHE A 195 25.46 15.35 -10.68
N VAL A 196 26.11 14.19 -10.84
CA VAL A 196 25.43 12.90 -10.89
C VAL A 196 24.67 12.60 -9.59
N LEU A 197 25.26 12.90 -8.43
CA LEU A 197 24.63 12.69 -7.12
C LEU A 197 23.42 13.61 -6.94
N ARG A 198 23.49 14.89 -7.30
CA ARG A 198 22.35 15.81 -7.23
C ARG A 198 21.22 15.39 -8.16
N GLN A 199 21.53 15.04 -9.40
CA GLN A 199 20.53 14.55 -10.35
C GLN A 199 19.86 13.25 -9.83
N SER A 200 20.64 12.34 -9.27
CA SER A 200 20.10 11.11 -8.67
C SER A 200 19.24 11.41 -7.45
N GLN A 201 19.57 12.42 -6.65
CA GLN A 201 18.76 12.90 -5.53
C GLN A 201 17.42 13.48 -6.01
N GLU A 202 17.44 14.31 -7.05
CA GLU A 202 16.23 14.84 -7.69
C GLU A 202 15.33 13.70 -8.20
N PHE A 203 15.91 12.74 -8.91
CA PHE A 203 15.15 11.57 -9.40
C PHE A 203 14.67 10.64 -8.27
N ALA A 204 15.41 10.56 -7.17
CA ALA A 204 14.99 9.80 -6.00
C ALA A 204 13.75 10.40 -5.33
N THR A 205 13.45 11.69 -5.53
CA THR A 205 12.19 12.29 -5.07
C THR A 205 10.96 11.63 -5.68
N GLU A 206 11.10 10.94 -6.83
CA GLU A 206 10.04 10.11 -7.41
C GLU A 206 9.77 8.81 -6.65
N ALA A 207 10.54 8.46 -5.61
CA ALA A 207 10.27 7.30 -4.76
C ALA A 207 9.09 7.57 -3.81
N LEU A 208 8.41 6.50 -3.43
CA LEU A 208 7.16 6.58 -2.68
C LEU A 208 7.33 6.95 -1.21
N ASN A 209 8.53 6.72 -0.63
CA ASN A 209 8.88 7.09 0.74
C ASN A 209 10.38 7.37 0.90
N GLU A 210 10.78 7.91 2.06
CA GLU A 210 12.15 8.30 2.41
C GLU A 210 13.14 7.12 2.33
N HIS A 211 12.72 5.95 2.79
CA HIS A 211 13.56 4.74 2.74
C HIS A 211 13.87 4.34 1.30
N GLN A 212 12.88 4.31 0.44
CA GLN A 212 13.08 4.02 -0.99
C GLN A 212 13.87 5.10 -1.71
N ARG A 213 13.74 6.38 -1.33
CA ARG A 213 14.59 7.46 -1.86
C ARG A 213 16.05 7.16 -1.63
N THR A 214 16.41 6.80 -0.40
CA THR A 214 17.79 6.46 -0.03
C THR A 214 18.30 5.22 -0.77
N LEU A 215 17.46 4.19 -0.91
CA LEU A 215 17.84 2.98 -1.64
C LEU A 215 18.04 3.26 -3.14
N ARG A 216 17.20 4.06 -3.74
CA ARG A 216 17.28 4.41 -5.18
C ARG A 216 18.56 5.14 -5.54
N MET A 217 19.13 5.93 -4.62
CA MET A 217 20.44 6.56 -4.80
C MET A 217 21.57 5.58 -5.09
N ARG A 218 21.44 4.30 -4.68
CA ARG A 218 22.42 3.25 -4.97
C ARG A 218 22.43 2.84 -6.44
N GLY A 219 21.31 3.01 -7.16
CA GLY A 219 21.16 2.71 -8.57
C GLY A 219 21.67 3.82 -9.52
N ARG A 220 22.32 4.86 -9.00
CA ARG A 220 22.89 5.93 -9.80
C ARG A 220 23.94 5.40 -10.81
N PRO A 221 24.14 6.06 -11.94
CA PRO A 221 25.24 5.73 -12.83
C PRO A 221 26.58 5.77 -12.09
N LYS A 222 27.45 4.78 -12.36
CA LYS A 222 28.80 4.71 -11.80
C LYS A 222 29.75 5.51 -12.67
N ILE A 223 30.74 6.14 -12.06
CA ILE A 223 31.80 6.81 -12.80
C ILE A 223 33.04 5.92 -12.74
N VAL A 224 33.63 5.68 -13.91
CA VAL A 224 34.83 4.86 -14.04
C VAL A 224 35.90 5.66 -14.78
N LEU A 225 37.11 5.75 -14.22
CA LEU A 225 38.25 6.43 -14.77
C LEU A 225 39.18 5.41 -15.46
N ALA A 226 39.49 5.63 -16.73
CA ALA A 226 40.51 4.96 -17.49
C ALA A 226 41.65 5.92 -17.83
N ARG A 227 42.88 5.46 -17.77
CA ARG A 227 44.08 6.29 -17.96
C ARG A 227 44.87 5.96 -19.21
N SER A 228 44.50 4.87 -19.91
CA SER A 228 45.14 4.44 -21.15
C SER A 228 44.10 3.91 -22.14
N TYR A 229 44.51 3.73 -23.39
CA TYR A 229 43.69 3.15 -24.44
C TYR A 229 43.30 1.71 -24.12
N GLU A 230 44.20 0.93 -23.58
CA GLU A 230 44.00 -0.48 -23.22
C GLU A 230 42.98 -0.61 -22.11
N GLU A 231 43.12 0.19 -21.03
CA GLU A 231 42.17 0.23 -19.91
C GLU A 231 40.78 0.63 -20.36
N ALA A 232 40.68 1.69 -21.21
CA ALA A 232 39.42 2.15 -21.75
C ALA A 232 38.74 1.09 -22.65
N THR A 233 39.54 0.42 -23.49
CA THR A 233 39.05 -0.61 -24.43
C THR A 233 38.61 -1.86 -23.68
N GLU A 234 39.33 -2.28 -22.66
CA GLU A 234 38.95 -3.42 -21.80
C GLU A 234 37.64 -3.15 -21.09
N LEU A 235 37.50 -1.99 -20.44
CA LEU A 235 36.27 -1.56 -19.77
C LEU A 235 35.08 -1.49 -20.72
N TYR A 236 35.27 -0.90 -21.90
CA TYR A 236 34.21 -0.82 -22.90
C TYR A 236 33.79 -2.20 -23.40
N ASN A 237 34.73 -3.07 -23.73
CA ASN A 237 34.45 -4.42 -24.21
C ASN A 237 33.69 -5.26 -23.16
N LYS A 238 34.06 -5.11 -21.89
CA LYS A 238 33.44 -5.84 -20.79
C LYS A 238 32.02 -5.35 -20.49
N TYR A 239 31.75 -4.03 -20.61
CA TYR A 239 30.50 -3.42 -20.17
C TYR A 239 29.78 -2.63 -21.28
N GLN A 240 30.01 -2.89 -22.56
CA GLN A 240 29.47 -2.13 -23.71
C GLN A 240 27.96 -1.88 -23.64
N ASN A 241 27.19 -2.82 -23.08
CA ASN A 241 25.73 -2.70 -22.96
C ASN A 241 25.27 -1.78 -21.82
N ASN A 242 26.19 -1.41 -20.94
CA ASN A 242 25.91 -0.64 -19.73
C ASN A 242 26.65 0.70 -19.67
N VAL A 243 27.12 1.19 -20.83
CA VAL A 243 27.74 2.51 -20.96
C VAL A 243 26.67 3.56 -21.27
N LEU A 244 26.50 4.52 -20.37
CA LEU A 244 25.57 5.65 -20.54
C LEU A 244 26.16 6.69 -21.50
N GLY A 245 27.47 6.92 -21.41
CA GLY A 245 28.22 7.81 -22.27
C GLY A 245 29.72 7.79 -21.97
N ILE A 246 30.53 8.31 -22.88
CA ILE A 246 31.98 8.36 -22.77
C ILE A 246 32.46 9.80 -22.87
N ILE A 247 33.30 10.20 -21.93
CA ILE A 247 34.03 11.47 -21.89
C ILE A 247 35.50 11.12 -22.11
N SER A 248 36.09 11.50 -23.22
CA SER A 248 37.49 11.13 -23.56
C SER A 248 38.33 12.36 -23.83
N ASP A 249 39.50 12.41 -23.25
CA ASP A 249 40.59 13.26 -23.79
C ASP A 249 40.93 12.79 -25.22
N ALA A 250 41.51 13.67 -26.00
CA ALA A 250 42.07 13.35 -27.30
C ALA A 250 43.44 12.66 -27.21
N ARG A 251 44.23 12.98 -26.17
CA ARG A 251 45.62 12.56 -26.01
C ARG A 251 45.86 11.81 -24.69
N PHE A 252 46.23 10.53 -24.77
CA PHE A 252 46.64 9.70 -23.64
C PHE A 252 47.46 8.51 -24.10
N PRO A 253 48.06 7.71 -23.21
CA PRO A 253 48.89 6.55 -23.57
C PRO A 253 48.15 5.48 -24.38
N HIS A 254 48.78 5.04 -25.46
CA HIS A 254 48.39 3.92 -26.31
C HIS A 254 49.66 3.11 -26.61
N ASP A 255 49.63 1.81 -26.31
CA ASP A 255 50.82 0.91 -26.31
C ASP A 255 52.00 1.51 -25.53
N GLY A 256 51.74 2.15 -24.38
CA GLY A 256 52.72 2.76 -23.50
C GLY A 256 53.33 4.07 -24.02
N VAL A 257 52.87 4.59 -25.15
CA VAL A 257 53.35 5.85 -25.73
C VAL A 257 52.20 6.86 -25.76
N ASN A 258 52.48 8.10 -25.40
CA ASN A 258 51.48 9.17 -25.42
C ASN A 258 51.06 9.50 -26.87
N ASP A 259 49.86 9.08 -27.28
CA ASP A 259 49.31 9.28 -28.64
C ASP A 259 48.36 10.47 -28.69
N PRO A 260 48.62 11.49 -29.54
CA PRO A 260 47.78 12.68 -29.69
C PRO A 260 46.36 12.40 -30.19
N GLN A 261 46.15 11.23 -30.81
CA GLN A 261 44.85 10.82 -31.37
C GLN A 261 44.24 9.58 -30.74
N ALA A 262 44.79 9.09 -29.62
CA ALA A 262 44.27 7.90 -28.94
C ALA A 262 42.77 8.01 -28.66
N GLY A 263 42.30 9.14 -28.18
CA GLY A 263 40.87 9.40 -27.91
C GLY A 263 40.01 9.38 -29.17
N VAL A 264 40.45 9.98 -30.22
CA VAL A 264 39.75 9.98 -31.51
C VAL A 264 39.63 8.55 -32.06
N THR A 265 40.69 7.76 -31.96
CA THR A 265 40.73 6.36 -32.40
C THR A 265 39.78 5.51 -31.58
N LEU A 266 39.81 5.65 -30.22
CA LEU A 266 38.91 4.98 -29.31
C LEU A 266 37.43 5.30 -29.64
N LEU A 267 37.10 6.59 -29.77
CA LEU A 267 35.73 7.01 -30.02
C LEU A 267 35.23 6.58 -31.41
N ARG A 268 36.09 6.47 -32.43
CA ARG A 268 35.74 5.90 -33.74
C ARG A 268 35.40 4.40 -33.63
N GLU A 269 36.14 3.64 -32.88
CA GLU A 269 35.84 2.23 -32.68
C GLU A 269 34.55 2.03 -31.93
N VAL A 270 34.32 2.80 -30.89
CA VAL A 270 33.05 2.80 -30.13
C VAL A 270 31.87 3.17 -31.03
N ARG A 271 31.97 4.21 -31.83
CA ARG A 271 30.94 4.67 -32.76
C ARG A 271 30.57 3.63 -33.83
N LYS A 272 31.55 2.84 -34.29
CA LYS A 272 31.30 1.72 -35.22
C LYS A 272 30.42 0.63 -34.59
N ARG A 273 30.54 0.40 -33.28
CA ARG A 273 29.81 -0.64 -32.56
C ARG A 273 28.46 -0.16 -32.04
N ASP A 274 28.39 1.05 -31.53
CA ASP A 274 27.17 1.73 -31.09
C ASP A 274 27.04 3.09 -31.80
N PRO A 275 26.19 3.16 -32.84
CA PRO A 275 26.02 4.39 -33.63
C PRO A 275 25.43 5.56 -32.82
N PHE A 276 24.79 5.32 -31.70
CA PHE A 276 24.03 6.33 -30.97
C PHE A 276 24.51 6.61 -29.56
N ILE A 277 25.60 5.99 -29.12
CA ILE A 277 26.15 6.26 -27.78
C ILE A 277 26.61 7.71 -27.66
N PRO A 278 26.29 8.45 -26.61
CA PRO A 278 26.78 9.82 -26.42
C PRO A 278 28.29 9.84 -26.20
N LEU A 279 28.96 10.70 -26.93
CA LEU A 279 30.41 10.87 -26.89
C LEU A 279 30.73 12.33 -26.60
N ILE A 280 31.69 12.58 -25.72
CA ILE A 280 32.28 13.90 -25.46
C ILE A 280 33.77 13.79 -25.69
N LEU A 281 34.31 14.62 -26.62
CA LEU A 281 35.73 14.73 -26.89
C LEU A 281 36.27 15.98 -26.20
N GLN A 282 37.21 15.81 -25.29
CA GLN A 282 37.90 16.91 -24.62
C GLN A 282 39.29 17.08 -25.24
N SER A 283 39.73 18.31 -25.44
CA SER A 283 41.12 18.58 -25.87
C SER A 283 41.59 19.99 -25.47
N ALA A 284 42.86 20.12 -25.18
CA ALA A 284 43.53 21.40 -25.08
C ALA A 284 43.91 22.02 -26.46
N GLU A 285 43.83 21.19 -27.52
CA GLU A 285 44.16 21.59 -28.89
C GLU A 285 42.87 21.83 -29.69
N GLU A 286 42.57 23.04 -30.06
CA GLU A 286 41.40 23.46 -30.85
C GLU A 286 41.30 22.73 -32.19
N SER A 287 42.45 22.32 -32.79
CA SER A 287 42.50 21.51 -34.00
C SER A 287 41.71 20.22 -33.92
N ASN A 288 41.57 19.62 -32.74
CA ASN A 288 40.83 18.38 -32.54
C ASN A 288 39.29 18.54 -32.63
N ARG A 289 38.78 19.78 -32.63
CA ARG A 289 37.38 20.09 -32.86
C ARG A 289 36.86 19.55 -34.21
N CYS A 290 37.71 19.45 -35.20
CA CYS A 290 37.32 18.95 -36.53
C CYS A 290 36.83 17.49 -36.51
N TYR A 291 37.22 16.69 -35.51
CA TYR A 291 36.77 15.29 -35.33
C TYR A 291 35.38 15.15 -34.70
N ALA A 292 34.92 16.17 -33.99
CA ALA A 292 33.63 16.08 -33.28
C ALA A 292 32.44 15.84 -34.23
N PRO A 293 32.28 16.48 -35.39
CA PRO A 293 31.17 16.17 -36.31
C PRO A 293 31.25 14.76 -36.91
N GLU A 294 32.49 14.28 -37.22
CA GLU A 294 32.68 12.92 -37.71
C GLU A 294 32.25 11.87 -36.69
N LEU A 295 32.51 12.13 -35.43
CA LEU A 295 32.25 11.24 -34.30
C LEU A 295 30.81 11.38 -33.77
N ASP A 296 30.04 12.35 -34.23
CA ASP A 296 28.79 12.79 -33.63
C ASP A 296 28.99 12.99 -32.10
N ALA A 297 30.04 13.74 -31.77
CA ALA A 297 30.47 13.98 -30.40
C ALA A 297 30.40 15.48 -30.04
N VAL A 298 30.20 15.77 -28.76
CA VAL A 298 30.32 17.15 -28.25
C VAL A 298 31.80 17.44 -27.98
N PHE A 299 32.30 18.57 -28.52
CA PHE A 299 33.68 18.99 -28.27
C PHE A 299 33.73 19.96 -27.09
N ILE A 300 34.68 19.73 -26.18
CA ILE A 300 34.96 20.61 -25.03
C ILE A 300 36.42 21.05 -25.04
N ASP A 301 36.65 22.36 -25.05
CA ASP A 301 37.97 22.93 -24.92
C ASP A 301 38.43 22.91 -23.45
N LYS A 302 39.52 22.19 -23.16
CA LYS A 302 40.13 22.09 -21.83
C LYS A 302 40.71 23.41 -21.32
N ASN A 303 41.03 24.36 -22.21
CA ASN A 303 41.58 25.68 -21.85
C ASN A 303 40.44 26.70 -21.55
N SER A 304 39.20 26.32 -21.81
CA SER A 304 38.06 27.21 -21.50
C SER A 304 37.90 27.48 -20.01
N LYS A 305 37.72 28.74 -19.62
CA LYS A 305 37.36 29.09 -18.24
C LYS A 305 36.02 28.53 -17.79
N LYS A 306 35.18 28.09 -18.73
CA LYS A 306 33.84 27.49 -18.48
C LYS A 306 33.83 25.95 -18.68
N MET A 307 35.01 25.33 -18.84
CA MET A 307 35.11 23.87 -19.14
C MET A 307 34.19 23.01 -18.30
N ASN A 308 34.18 23.21 -16.97
CA ASN A 308 33.36 22.42 -16.05
C ASN A 308 31.85 22.70 -16.22
N ILE A 309 31.47 23.93 -16.65
CA ILE A 309 30.07 24.26 -16.95
C ILE A 309 29.66 23.60 -18.25
N ASP A 310 30.47 23.76 -19.28
CA ASP A 310 30.23 23.19 -20.63
C ASP A 310 30.17 21.65 -20.56
N LEU A 311 31.03 21.03 -19.74
CA LEU A 311 31.01 19.59 -19.51
C LEU A 311 29.71 19.14 -18.81
N ARG A 312 29.29 19.85 -17.78
CA ARG A 312 28.05 19.55 -17.04
C ARG A 312 26.84 19.68 -17.97
N GLU A 313 26.75 20.71 -18.77
CA GLU A 313 25.68 20.90 -19.76
C GLU A 313 25.70 19.79 -20.81
N ALA A 314 26.85 19.43 -21.35
CA ALA A 314 27.01 18.36 -22.31
C ALA A 314 26.57 16.99 -21.76
N VAL A 315 26.93 16.69 -20.51
CA VAL A 315 26.50 15.46 -19.82
C VAL A 315 24.99 15.49 -19.54
N SER A 316 24.47 16.62 -19.08
CA SER A 316 23.02 16.78 -18.84
C SER A 316 22.21 16.51 -20.11
N ASP A 317 22.58 17.13 -21.21
CA ASP A 317 21.80 17.12 -22.45
C ASP A 317 21.91 15.80 -23.24
N ASN A 318 23.07 15.12 -23.14
CA ASN A 318 23.35 13.96 -23.99
C ASN A 318 23.28 12.62 -23.24
N PHE A 319 23.56 12.56 -21.92
CA PHE A 319 23.58 11.30 -21.17
C PHE A 319 22.24 10.95 -20.53
N GLY A 320 21.19 11.70 -20.86
CA GLY A 320 19.82 11.43 -20.41
C GLY A 320 19.49 11.93 -19.01
N PHE A 321 20.28 12.86 -18.46
CA PHE A 321 19.94 13.59 -17.24
C PHE A 321 18.97 14.73 -17.52
N GLY A 322 18.44 15.37 -16.49
CA GLY A 322 17.47 16.47 -16.64
C GLY A 322 16.14 16.02 -17.30
N ASP A 323 15.42 16.99 -17.84
CA ASP A 323 14.14 16.75 -18.53
C ASP A 323 14.35 16.04 -19.86
N PHE A 324 13.38 15.21 -20.26
CA PHE A 324 13.37 14.66 -21.60
C PHE A 324 12.73 15.63 -22.56
N ILE A 325 13.50 16.07 -23.58
CA ILE A 325 13.04 17.03 -24.57
C ILE A 325 12.82 16.31 -25.91
N PHE A 326 11.56 16.21 -26.31
CA PHE A 326 11.25 15.82 -27.68
C PHE A 326 11.59 16.96 -28.63
N ARG A 327 12.35 16.66 -29.67
CA ARG A 327 12.83 17.65 -30.69
C ARG A 327 12.34 17.25 -32.07
N ASP A 328 12.05 18.24 -32.85
CA ASP A 328 11.83 18.05 -34.31
C ASP A 328 13.15 17.62 -34.97
N PRO A 329 13.19 16.51 -35.72
CA PRO A 329 14.44 15.96 -36.27
C PRO A 329 15.10 16.85 -37.33
N HIS A 330 14.35 17.76 -37.96
CA HIS A 330 14.85 18.63 -39.03
C HIS A 330 15.29 19.99 -38.52
N THR A 331 14.58 20.54 -37.57
CA THR A 331 14.83 21.88 -37.01
C THR A 331 15.52 21.88 -35.66
N MET A 332 15.59 20.73 -34.99
CA MET A 332 16.07 20.54 -33.61
C MET A 332 15.34 21.39 -32.57
N LYS A 333 14.23 22.02 -32.96
CA LYS A 333 13.40 22.79 -32.00
C LYS A 333 12.68 21.88 -31.05
N GLU A 334 12.48 22.39 -29.82
CA GLU A 334 11.71 21.70 -28.79
C GLU A 334 10.24 21.55 -29.23
N VAL A 335 9.71 20.33 -29.11
CA VAL A 335 8.32 19.96 -29.40
C VAL A 335 7.55 19.76 -28.10
N ALA A 336 8.17 19.07 -27.14
CA ALA A 336 7.60 18.83 -25.83
C ALA A 336 8.72 18.57 -24.81
N ARG A 337 8.48 18.95 -23.56
CA ARG A 337 9.38 18.73 -22.43
C ARG A 337 8.69 17.87 -21.38
N ILE A 338 9.38 16.87 -20.88
CA ILE A 338 8.85 15.83 -19.99
C ILE A 338 9.73 15.76 -18.75
N HIS A 339 9.16 15.93 -17.57
CA HIS A 339 9.88 15.89 -16.31
C HIS A 339 9.87 14.50 -15.65
N ASN A 340 8.81 13.71 -15.85
CA ASN A 340 8.61 12.42 -15.19
C ASN A 340 7.82 11.41 -16.05
N LEU A 341 7.73 10.15 -15.58
CA LEU A 341 7.00 9.08 -16.28
C LEU A 341 5.51 9.36 -16.50
N LYS A 342 4.86 10.05 -15.55
CA LYS A 342 3.43 10.39 -15.67
C LYS A 342 3.20 11.35 -16.83
N GLU A 343 4.05 12.35 -16.97
CA GLU A 343 3.98 13.28 -18.11
C GLU A 343 4.23 12.57 -19.43
N LEU A 344 5.26 11.71 -19.49
CA LEU A 344 5.51 10.91 -20.70
C LEU A 344 4.29 10.07 -21.08
N GLN A 345 3.67 9.41 -20.11
CA GLN A 345 2.44 8.64 -20.30
C GLN A 345 1.29 9.48 -20.86
N ASN A 346 1.13 10.72 -20.39
CA ASN A 346 0.02 11.60 -20.78
C ASN A 346 0.19 12.19 -22.19
N VAL A 347 1.43 12.49 -22.59
CA VAL A 347 1.69 13.20 -23.84
C VAL A 347 2.11 12.30 -25.00
N ILE A 348 2.45 11.03 -24.75
CA ILE A 348 3.05 10.12 -25.74
C ILE A 348 2.26 10.00 -27.05
N PHE A 349 0.93 10.09 -26.99
CA PHE A 349 0.07 10.06 -28.16
C PHE A 349 -0.04 11.41 -28.88
N ALA A 350 0.31 12.51 -28.23
CA ALA A 350 0.29 13.86 -28.80
C ALA A 350 1.60 14.26 -29.49
N ILE A 351 2.71 13.55 -29.24
CA ILE A 351 4.01 13.83 -29.84
C ILE A 351 3.95 13.60 -31.37
N PRO A 352 4.48 14.51 -32.21
CA PRO A 352 4.56 14.27 -33.67
C PRO A 352 5.31 12.98 -34.00
N ALA A 353 4.85 12.27 -35.02
CA ALA A 353 5.33 10.95 -35.38
C ALA A 353 6.84 10.91 -35.68
N GLU A 354 7.35 11.90 -36.42
CA GLU A 354 8.76 11.97 -36.78
C GLU A 354 9.65 12.24 -35.57
N SER A 355 9.25 13.16 -34.67
CA SER A 355 9.94 13.42 -33.42
C SER A 355 9.98 12.18 -32.54
N PHE A 356 8.84 11.49 -32.40
CA PHE A 356 8.76 10.26 -31.60
C PHE A 356 9.70 9.18 -32.18
N LEU A 357 9.67 8.91 -33.49
CA LEU A 357 10.53 7.92 -34.15
C LEU A 357 12.01 8.29 -34.01
N TYR A 358 12.36 9.57 -34.20
CA TYR A 358 13.72 10.07 -34.02
C TYR A 358 14.32 9.70 -32.66
N HIS A 359 13.53 9.88 -31.56
CA HIS A 359 14.02 9.65 -30.22
C HIS A 359 14.04 8.16 -29.84
N ILE A 360 13.05 7.37 -30.25
CA ILE A 360 13.02 5.94 -29.89
C ILE A 360 14.06 5.13 -30.66
N SER A 361 14.27 5.41 -31.95
CA SER A 361 15.26 4.70 -32.76
C SER A 361 16.70 4.91 -32.30
N ARG A 362 16.97 6.01 -31.60
CA ARG A 362 18.28 6.37 -31.03
C ARG A 362 18.43 6.00 -29.55
N ASN A 363 17.48 5.26 -28.99
CA ASN A 363 17.46 4.87 -27.56
C ASN A 363 17.50 6.04 -26.57
N HIS A 364 17.07 7.26 -26.98
CA HIS A 364 17.08 8.41 -26.09
C HIS A 364 16.18 8.21 -24.87
N ILE A 365 14.98 7.63 -25.06
CA ILE A 365 14.05 7.34 -23.95
C ILE A 365 14.64 6.30 -23.00
N SER A 366 15.26 5.23 -23.54
CA SER A 366 15.89 4.20 -22.67
C SER A 366 17.02 4.79 -21.83
N ARG A 367 17.88 5.68 -22.40
CA ARG A 367 18.93 6.36 -21.64
C ARG A 367 18.38 7.24 -20.55
N TRP A 368 17.35 8.03 -20.86
CA TRP A 368 16.67 8.88 -19.89
C TRP A 368 16.07 8.08 -18.73
N LEU A 369 15.57 6.88 -19.02
CA LEU A 369 15.08 5.95 -17.98
C LEU A 369 16.22 5.32 -17.16
N TYR A 370 17.33 4.96 -17.80
CA TYR A 370 18.51 4.44 -17.13
C TYR A 370 19.13 5.43 -16.16
N SER A 371 19.25 6.72 -16.56
CA SER A 371 19.78 7.77 -15.68
C SER A 371 18.94 7.95 -14.42
N ARG A 372 17.65 7.62 -14.48
CA ARG A 372 16.67 7.64 -13.38
C ARG A 372 16.55 6.34 -12.61
N ALA A 373 17.43 5.37 -12.88
CA ALA A 373 17.37 4.03 -12.28
C ALA A 373 16.01 3.32 -12.49
N ILE A 374 15.39 3.51 -13.66
CA ILE A 374 14.16 2.81 -14.09
C ILE A 374 14.57 1.66 -15.02
N PHE A 375 15.41 0.76 -14.50
CA PHE A 375 16.06 -0.30 -15.26
C PHE A 375 15.11 -1.23 -16.00
N PRO A 376 14.01 -1.76 -15.41
CA PRO A 376 13.19 -2.75 -16.11
C PRO A 376 12.54 -2.21 -17.38
N VAL A 377 12.07 -0.96 -17.35
CA VAL A 377 11.46 -0.32 -18.55
C VAL A 377 12.52 0.06 -19.56
N ALA A 378 13.64 0.61 -19.09
CA ALA A 378 14.75 1.00 -19.96
C ALA A 378 15.29 -0.19 -20.76
N GLU A 379 15.53 -1.32 -20.08
CA GLU A 379 16.01 -2.56 -20.70
C GLU A 379 15.00 -3.13 -21.70
N PHE A 380 13.70 -3.16 -21.32
CA PHE A 380 12.65 -3.59 -22.20
C PHE A 380 12.60 -2.76 -23.49
N LEU A 381 12.66 -1.42 -23.39
CA LEU A 381 12.63 -0.53 -24.55
C LEU A 381 13.88 -0.62 -25.41
N LYS A 382 15.06 -0.83 -24.81
CA LYS A 382 16.33 -0.98 -25.52
C LYS A 382 16.35 -2.22 -26.42
N GLN A 383 15.63 -3.29 -26.05
CA GLN A 383 15.56 -4.54 -26.81
C GLN A 383 14.62 -4.48 -28.01
N ILE A 384 13.84 -3.41 -28.17
CA ILE A 384 12.87 -3.28 -29.25
C ILE A 384 13.53 -2.61 -30.48
N THR A 385 13.38 -3.22 -31.64
CA THR A 385 13.79 -2.63 -32.89
C THR A 385 12.68 -1.74 -33.46
N TRP A 386 12.96 -0.47 -33.67
CA TRP A 386 12.00 0.55 -34.08
C TRP A 386 12.27 0.97 -35.53
N GLU A 387 11.63 0.29 -36.50
CA GLU A 387 12.05 0.45 -37.89
C GLU A 387 11.03 1.12 -38.83
N SER A 388 9.80 1.40 -38.38
CA SER A 388 8.74 1.79 -39.29
C SER A 388 7.80 2.87 -38.79
N LEU A 389 7.56 3.90 -39.61
CA LEU A 389 6.52 4.91 -39.40
C LEU A 389 5.09 4.34 -39.46
N GLN A 390 4.89 3.19 -40.10
CA GLN A 390 3.57 2.63 -40.36
C GLN A 390 2.88 2.09 -39.09
N ASP A 391 3.66 1.84 -38.02
CA ASP A 391 3.17 1.25 -36.74
C ASP A 391 3.37 2.15 -35.53
N ILE A 392 3.50 3.48 -35.75
CA ILE A 392 3.84 4.42 -34.65
C ILE A 392 2.86 4.36 -33.50
N ASP A 393 1.57 4.29 -33.77
CA ASP A 393 0.57 4.23 -32.68
C ASP A 393 0.65 2.92 -31.89
N ALA A 394 1.01 1.82 -32.53
CA ALA A 394 1.30 0.58 -31.82
C ALA A 394 2.58 0.68 -30.98
N HIS A 395 3.60 1.37 -31.45
CA HIS A 395 4.81 1.65 -30.66
C HIS A 395 4.53 2.55 -29.45
N ARG A 396 3.72 3.60 -29.62
CA ARG A 396 3.24 4.45 -28.52
C ARG A 396 2.48 3.64 -27.49
N GLN A 397 1.58 2.74 -27.95
CA GLN A 397 0.80 1.89 -27.08
C GLN A 397 1.69 0.95 -26.26
N ILE A 398 2.72 0.36 -26.85
CA ILE A 398 3.68 -0.51 -26.16
C ILE A 398 4.41 0.26 -25.04
N ILE A 399 4.91 1.45 -25.33
CA ILE A 399 5.60 2.28 -24.33
C ILE A 399 4.63 2.70 -23.23
N PHE A 400 3.43 3.13 -23.61
CA PHE A 400 2.37 3.49 -22.66
C PHE A 400 2.04 2.34 -21.71
N GLU A 401 1.79 1.14 -22.26
CA GLU A 401 1.47 -0.05 -21.44
C GLU A 401 2.64 -0.46 -20.53
N ALA A 402 3.89 -0.38 -21.04
CA ALA A 402 5.07 -0.66 -20.23
C ALA A 402 5.20 0.32 -19.04
N ILE A 403 4.98 1.61 -19.30
CA ILE A 403 5.01 2.64 -18.24
C ILE A 403 3.89 2.40 -17.22
N VAL A 404 2.66 2.14 -17.67
CA VAL A 404 1.52 1.87 -16.78
C VAL A 404 1.79 0.64 -15.92
N LYS A 405 2.28 -0.45 -16.54
CA LYS A 405 2.61 -1.68 -15.82
C LYS A 405 3.72 -1.47 -14.80
N TYR A 406 4.77 -0.72 -15.15
CA TYR A 406 5.84 -0.38 -14.22
C TYR A 406 5.35 0.50 -13.05
N ARG A 407 4.53 1.51 -13.32
CA ARG A 407 3.97 2.38 -12.28
C ARG A 407 3.06 1.59 -11.32
N LYS A 408 2.23 0.69 -11.87
CA LYS A 408 1.44 -0.24 -11.03
C LYS A 408 2.32 -1.12 -10.15
N MET A 409 3.39 -1.70 -10.71
CA MET A 409 4.34 -2.52 -9.96
C MET A 409 5.05 -1.71 -8.86
N LYS A 410 5.51 -0.49 -9.17
CA LYS A 410 6.18 0.37 -8.17
C LYS A 410 5.31 0.73 -6.98
N ASN A 411 4.00 0.80 -7.19
CA ASN A 411 3.04 1.01 -6.11
C ASN A 411 2.76 -0.27 -5.30
N GLN A 412 3.47 -1.38 -5.57
CA GLN A 412 3.31 -2.62 -4.82
C GLN A 412 4.05 -2.56 -3.49
N GLY A 413 3.36 -2.92 -2.42
CA GLY A 413 3.97 -3.14 -1.10
C GLY A 413 4.42 -1.90 -0.33
N VAL A 414 4.10 -0.71 -0.81
CA VAL A 414 4.52 0.54 -0.20
C VAL A 414 3.32 1.44 0.02
N VAL A 415 3.15 1.89 1.27
CA VAL A 415 2.23 2.97 1.58
C VAL A 415 2.82 4.27 1.05
N ALA A 416 2.32 4.73 -0.09
CA ALA A 416 2.79 5.95 -0.72
C ALA A 416 2.39 7.18 0.10
N VAL A 417 3.30 8.14 0.23
CA VAL A 417 2.96 9.49 0.70
C VAL A 417 2.20 10.21 -0.42
N PHE A 418 1.07 10.82 -0.07
CA PHE A 418 0.26 11.56 -1.04
C PHE A 418 1.08 12.72 -1.64
N GLN A 419 1.15 12.77 -2.95
CA GLN A 419 1.80 13.83 -3.71
C GLN A 419 0.84 14.31 -4.79
N ARG A 420 0.52 15.60 -4.78
CA ARG A 420 -0.49 16.23 -5.65
C ARG A 420 -0.26 15.98 -7.13
N ASP A 421 0.98 16.08 -7.56
CA ASP A 421 1.41 15.88 -8.95
C ASP A 421 1.45 14.43 -9.40
N ARG A 422 1.43 13.47 -8.46
CA ARG A 422 1.62 12.04 -8.71
C ARG A 422 0.40 11.18 -8.46
N PHE A 423 -0.51 11.63 -7.59
CA PHE A 423 -1.76 10.92 -7.35
C PHE A 423 -2.67 11.08 -8.56
N ASP A 424 -3.02 9.97 -9.20
CA ASP A 424 -3.83 9.94 -10.42
C ASP A 424 -4.69 8.67 -10.49
N ARG A 425 -5.32 8.43 -11.66
CA ARG A 425 -6.18 7.26 -11.89
C ARG A 425 -5.49 5.90 -11.74
N TYR A 426 -4.16 5.84 -11.67
CA TYR A 426 -3.38 4.60 -11.50
C TYR A 426 -2.84 4.42 -10.08
N SER A 427 -3.04 5.41 -9.22
CA SER A 427 -2.69 5.36 -7.80
C SER A 427 -3.90 4.88 -7.01
N ASN A 428 -3.80 3.75 -6.32
CA ASN A 428 -4.92 3.18 -5.57
C ASN A 428 -4.86 3.51 -4.08
N PHE A 429 -3.67 3.69 -3.50
CA PHE A 429 -3.51 3.93 -2.07
C PHE A 429 -2.44 4.98 -1.77
N ALA A 430 -2.76 5.95 -0.92
CA ALA A 430 -1.79 6.94 -0.41
C ALA A 430 -2.15 7.38 1.02
N ARG A 431 -1.16 7.96 1.74
CA ARG A 431 -1.38 8.56 3.07
C ARG A 431 -1.03 10.04 3.08
N ILE A 432 -1.74 10.81 3.87
CA ILE A 432 -1.43 12.20 4.23
C ILE A 432 -1.08 12.22 5.71
N GLY A 433 0.09 12.73 6.05
CA GLY A 433 0.65 12.72 7.41
C GLY A 433 1.63 11.57 7.63
N ASP A 434 2.28 11.59 8.80
CA ASP A 434 3.34 10.66 9.20
C ASP A 434 2.93 9.74 10.37
N GLY A 435 1.74 9.94 10.92
CA GLY A 435 1.17 9.13 11.98
C GLY A 435 0.71 7.74 11.52
N SER A 436 -0.08 7.08 12.37
CA SER A 436 -0.65 5.76 12.07
C SER A 436 -1.79 5.84 11.07
N LEU A 437 -1.94 4.80 10.25
CA LEU A 437 -3.09 4.60 9.35
C LEU A 437 -4.35 4.09 10.07
N GLY A 438 -4.24 3.71 11.35
CA GLY A 438 -5.29 2.99 12.06
C GLY A 438 -5.46 1.53 11.57
N GLY A 439 -6.42 0.80 12.16
CA GLY A 439 -6.63 -0.62 11.87
C GLY A 439 -7.12 -0.88 10.45
N LYS A 440 -8.24 -0.26 10.06
CA LYS A 440 -8.80 -0.43 8.71
C LYS A 440 -7.85 0.07 7.60
N GLY A 441 -7.15 1.21 7.83
CA GLY A 441 -6.18 1.75 6.88
C GLY A 441 -5.01 0.79 6.65
N ARG A 442 -4.52 0.13 7.70
CA ARG A 442 -3.49 -0.93 7.60
C ARG A 442 -4.02 -2.15 6.83
N GLY A 443 -5.26 -2.57 7.12
CA GLY A 443 -5.91 -3.66 6.39
C GLY A 443 -6.03 -3.39 4.89
N LEU A 444 -6.41 -2.16 4.49
CA LEU A 444 -6.48 -1.76 3.08
C LEU A 444 -5.11 -1.73 2.39
N ALA A 445 -4.08 -1.19 3.06
CA ALA A 445 -2.72 -1.21 2.55
C ALA A 445 -2.21 -2.65 2.37
N PHE A 446 -2.56 -3.54 3.30
CA PHE A 446 -2.24 -4.97 3.23
C PHE A 446 -2.92 -5.64 2.04
N ILE A 447 -4.22 -5.40 1.82
CA ILE A 447 -4.96 -5.95 0.67
C ILE A 447 -4.34 -5.47 -0.66
N ASP A 448 -4.07 -4.17 -0.78
CA ASP A 448 -3.48 -3.61 -2.00
C ASP A 448 -2.15 -4.30 -2.33
N ASN A 449 -1.34 -4.55 -1.30
CA ASN A 449 -0.09 -5.29 -1.43
C ASN A 449 -0.32 -6.77 -1.78
N MET A 450 -1.25 -7.45 -1.11
CA MET A 450 -1.58 -8.85 -1.36
C MET A 450 -2.04 -9.08 -2.81
N VAL A 451 -2.98 -8.27 -3.29
CA VAL A 451 -3.49 -8.37 -4.67
C VAL A 451 -2.38 -8.18 -5.70
N LYS A 452 -1.50 -7.20 -5.47
CA LYS A 452 -0.41 -6.89 -6.39
C LYS A 452 0.73 -7.92 -6.36
N ARG A 453 0.89 -8.66 -5.26
CA ARG A 453 1.93 -9.68 -5.10
C ARG A 453 1.56 -11.00 -5.77
N HIS A 454 0.28 -11.35 -5.76
CA HIS A 454 -0.22 -12.61 -6.29
C HIS A 454 -0.77 -12.44 -7.71
N THR A 455 0.01 -12.87 -8.70
CA THR A 455 -0.28 -12.71 -10.14
C THR A 455 -1.53 -13.44 -10.60
N GLU A 456 -2.01 -14.43 -9.85
CA GLU A 456 -3.24 -15.17 -10.12
C GLU A 456 -4.48 -14.27 -10.14
N PHE A 457 -4.43 -13.10 -9.47
CA PHE A 457 -5.49 -12.10 -9.58
C PHE A 457 -5.53 -11.37 -10.93
N ASP A 458 -4.45 -11.43 -11.72
CA ASP A 458 -4.37 -10.83 -13.05
C ASP A 458 -4.73 -11.82 -14.18
N GLU A 459 -5.01 -13.11 -13.87
CA GLU A 459 -5.26 -14.16 -14.87
C GLU A 459 -6.70 -14.18 -15.42
N PHE A 460 -7.59 -13.37 -14.89
CA PHE A 460 -8.99 -13.32 -15.32
C PHE A 460 -9.18 -12.45 -16.57
N ASP A 461 -9.67 -13.02 -17.67
CA ASP A 461 -9.84 -12.28 -18.94
C ASP A 461 -10.93 -11.21 -18.88
N ASN A 462 -12.00 -11.43 -18.08
CA ASN A 462 -13.17 -10.56 -17.97
C ASN A 462 -13.34 -9.91 -16.60
N ALA A 463 -12.36 -10.04 -15.71
CA ALA A 463 -12.38 -9.45 -14.39
C ALA A 463 -11.04 -8.77 -14.03
N SER A 464 -11.12 -7.68 -13.29
CA SER A 464 -9.97 -7.03 -12.65
C SER A 464 -10.20 -7.02 -11.15
N VAL A 465 -9.15 -7.31 -10.35
CA VAL A 465 -9.20 -7.29 -8.89
C VAL A 465 -8.35 -6.14 -8.37
N MET A 466 -8.92 -5.25 -7.55
CA MET A 466 -8.23 -4.09 -7.00
C MET A 466 -8.91 -3.57 -5.73
N ILE A 467 -8.30 -2.58 -5.09
CA ILE A 467 -8.98 -1.75 -4.08
C ILE A 467 -9.51 -0.47 -4.73
N PRO A 468 -10.58 0.16 -4.20
CA PRO A 468 -11.00 1.49 -4.62
C PRO A 468 -9.89 2.51 -4.29
N LYS A 469 -9.88 3.64 -4.99
CA LYS A 469 -8.94 4.71 -4.67
C LYS A 469 -9.12 5.18 -3.25
N THR A 470 -8.04 5.18 -2.51
CA THR A 470 -8.04 5.41 -1.07
C THR A 470 -6.92 6.36 -0.68
N VAL A 471 -7.26 7.38 0.09
CA VAL A 471 -6.32 8.26 0.78
C VAL A 471 -6.60 8.20 2.28
N VAL A 472 -5.59 8.01 3.09
CA VAL A 472 -5.72 7.93 4.55
C VAL A 472 -5.12 9.17 5.18
N LEU A 473 -5.92 9.92 5.93
CA LEU A 473 -5.44 10.95 6.85
C LEU A 473 -4.93 10.26 8.10
N CYS A 474 -3.63 10.35 8.36
CA CYS A 474 -2.99 9.68 9.49
C CYS A 474 -3.37 10.34 10.84
N THR A 475 -3.08 9.65 11.93
CA THR A 475 -3.45 10.07 13.30
C THR A 475 -2.81 11.39 13.75
N ASP A 476 -1.69 11.80 13.17
CA ASP A 476 -1.07 13.11 13.43
C ASP A 476 -1.94 14.29 12.95
N ILE A 477 -2.75 14.09 11.90
CA ILE A 477 -3.74 15.08 11.44
C ILE A 477 -4.86 15.25 12.47
N PHE A 478 -5.27 14.16 13.10
CA PHE A 478 -6.26 14.20 14.19
C PHE A 478 -5.70 14.97 15.40
N ASP A 479 -4.47 14.66 15.81
CA ASP A 479 -3.80 15.36 16.91
C ASP A 479 -3.71 16.86 16.61
N GLU A 480 -3.23 17.24 15.43
CA GLU A 480 -3.15 18.65 14.98
C GLU A 480 -4.52 19.35 15.04
N PHE A 481 -5.58 18.66 14.58
CA PHE A 481 -6.94 19.20 14.61
C PHE A 481 -7.46 19.40 16.04
N MET A 482 -7.29 18.41 16.90
CA MET A 482 -7.71 18.46 18.31
C MET A 482 -6.99 19.56 19.08
N ASP A 483 -5.67 19.65 18.94
CA ASP A 483 -4.83 20.58 19.66
C ASP A 483 -5.05 22.02 19.19
N SER A 484 -5.07 22.26 17.87
CA SER A 484 -5.24 23.60 17.30
C SER A 484 -6.57 24.24 17.64
N ASN A 485 -7.63 23.45 17.85
CA ASN A 485 -8.96 23.91 18.19
C ASN A 485 -9.32 23.71 19.66
N GLN A 486 -8.42 23.19 20.51
CA GLN A 486 -8.62 22.94 21.94
C GLN A 486 -9.88 22.12 22.26
N LEU A 487 -10.14 21.07 21.46
CA LEU A 487 -11.38 20.30 21.50
C LEU A 487 -11.45 19.27 22.63
N TYR A 488 -10.35 18.87 23.25
CA TYR A 488 -10.35 17.84 24.29
C TYR A 488 -11.28 18.16 25.47
N GLN A 489 -11.40 19.44 25.82
CA GLN A 489 -12.22 19.85 26.95
C GLN A 489 -13.71 19.50 26.75
N ILE A 490 -14.27 19.77 25.56
CA ILE A 490 -15.66 19.44 25.24
C ILE A 490 -15.81 17.95 24.89
N ALA A 491 -14.82 17.37 24.21
CA ALA A 491 -14.82 15.98 23.78
C ALA A 491 -14.87 15.00 24.98
N LEU A 492 -14.11 15.25 26.02
CA LEU A 492 -14.05 14.40 27.22
C LEU A 492 -15.15 14.71 28.25
N SER A 493 -15.96 15.75 28.04
CA SER A 493 -17.08 16.10 28.92
C SER A 493 -18.28 15.14 28.76
N ASP A 494 -19.26 15.22 29.67
CA ASP A 494 -20.52 14.50 29.57
C ASP A 494 -21.56 15.20 28.68
N ALA A 495 -21.11 16.07 27.78
CA ALA A 495 -22.00 16.76 26.83
C ALA A 495 -22.73 15.76 25.92
N ALA A 496 -23.93 16.12 25.49
CA ALA A 496 -24.70 15.33 24.54
C ALA A 496 -24.00 15.27 23.18
N ASP A 497 -24.17 14.16 22.45
CA ASP A 497 -23.49 13.89 21.18
C ASP A 497 -23.69 15.00 20.13
N ASP A 498 -24.86 15.61 20.07
CA ASP A 498 -25.16 16.74 19.17
C ASP A 498 -24.40 18.03 19.55
N VAL A 499 -24.08 18.23 20.82
CA VAL A 499 -23.27 19.36 21.32
C VAL A 499 -21.81 19.15 20.93
N ILE A 500 -21.30 17.91 21.10
CA ILE A 500 -19.95 17.53 20.68
C ILE A 500 -19.81 17.70 19.17
N LEU A 501 -20.75 17.14 18.38
CA LEU A 501 -20.73 17.26 16.93
C LEU A 501 -20.70 18.72 16.47
N ARG A 502 -21.56 19.58 17.02
CA ARG A 502 -21.58 21.01 16.70
C ARG A 502 -20.27 21.72 17.01
N ALA A 503 -19.59 21.36 18.10
CA ALA A 503 -18.28 21.92 18.43
C ALA A 503 -17.22 21.54 17.39
N PHE A 504 -17.19 20.27 16.99
CA PHE A 504 -16.27 19.77 15.96
C PHE A 504 -16.57 20.38 14.57
N LEU A 505 -17.83 20.52 14.18
CA LEU A 505 -18.17 21.13 12.89
C LEU A 505 -17.73 22.59 12.79
N ARG A 506 -17.72 23.35 13.90
CA ARG A 506 -17.24 24.75 13.96
C ARG A 506 -15.72 24.83 13.93
N ALA A 507 -15.01 23.80 14.29
CA ALA A 507 -13.56 23.75 14.31
C ALA A 507 -12.98 23.75 12.89
N LYS A 508 -11.73 24.19 12.76
CA LYS A 508 -11.04 24.34 11.48
C LYS A 508 -10.05 23.20 11.24
N LEU A 509 -10.18 22.51 10.10
CA LEU A 509 -9.16 21.56 9.64
C LEU A 509 -7.87 22.29 9.23
N PRO A 510 -6.70 21.65 9.29
CA PRO A 510 -5.44 22.26 8.84
C PRO A 510 -5.51 22.76 7.40
N ASP A 511 -5.17 24.04 7.17
CA ASP A 511 -5.24 24.70 5.86
C ASP A 511 -4.43 24.01 4.75
N ARG A 512 -3.33 23.35 5.13
CA ARG A 512 -2.45 22.62 4.21
C ARG A 512 -3.16 21.47 3.48
N LEU A 513 -4.26 20.94 4.02
CA LEU A 513 -5.02 19.84 3.43
C LEU A 513 -5.89 20.27 2.23
N VAL A 514 -6.19 21.56 2.10
CA VAL A 514 -7.12 22.07 1.06
C VAL A 514 -6.63 21.71 -0.35
N GLU A 515 -5.37 21.97 -0.63
CA GLU A 515 -4.76 21.65 -1.91
C GLU A 515 -4.67 20.14 -2.18
N ASP A 516 -4.43 19.35 -1.12
CA ASP A 516 -4.38 17.89 -1.20
C ASP A 516 -5.77 17.34 -1.53
N PHE A 517 -6.82 17.89 -0.93
CA PHE A 517 -8.19 17.51 -1.24
C PHE A 517 -8.59 17.88 -2.68
N PHE A 518 -8.18 19.04 -3.18
CA PHE A 518 -8.43 19.41 -4.58
C PHE A 518 -7.74 18.42 -5.55
N ALA A 519 -6.49 18.03 -5.28
CA ALA A 519 -5.79 17.03 -6.08
C ALA A 519 -6.48 15.65 -5.99
N PHE A 520 -7.01 15.28 -4.82
CA PHE A 520 -7.80 14.07 -4.64
C PHE A 520 -9.10 14.11 -5.47
N PHE A 521 -9.84 15.22 -5.47
CA PHE A 521 -11.06 15.40 -6.28
C PHE A 521 -10.78 15.35 -7.79
N ASP A 522 -9.57 15.75 -8.23
CA ASP A 522 -9.19 15.62 -9.64
C ASP A 522 -8.98 14.17 -10.07
N ALA A 523 -8.50 13.34 -9.15
CA ALA A 523 -8.26 11.91 -9.40
C ALA A 523 -9.49 11.03 -9.19
N VAL A 524 -10.45 11.44 -8.30
CA VAL A 524 -11.64 10.66 -7.93
C VAL A 524 -12.88 11.42 -8.37
N LYS A 525 -13.52 10.95 -9.42
CA LYS A 525 -14.75 11.52 -10.00
C LYS A 525 -15.97 10.66 -9.66
N ALA A 526 -16.06 10.23 -8.41
CA ALA A 526 -17.12 9.39 -7.86
C ALA A 526 -17.45 9.84 -6.43
N PRO A 527 -18.59 9.42 -5.85
CA PRO A 527 -18.87 9.63 -4.45
C PRO A 527 -17.74 9.12 -3.55
N ILE A 528 -17.57 9.75 -2.38
CA ILE A 528 -16.50 9.45 -1.45
C ILE A 528 -17.08 8.92 -0.14
N ALA A 529 -16.59 7.80 0.34
CA ALA A 529 -16.83 7.29 1.69
C ALA A 529 -15.74 7.81 2.64
N ILE A 530 -16.15 8.36 3.75
CA ILE A 530 -15.31 8.89 4.83
C ILE A 530 -15.46 7.93 6.01
N ARG A 531 -14.46 7.06 6.20
CA ARG A 531 -14.54 5.95 7.14
C ARG A 531 -13.56 6.16 8.30
N SER A 532 -14.00 5.79 9.49
CA SER A 532 -13.12 5.72 10.67
C SER A 532 -12.02 4.68 10.49
N SER A 533 -10.86 4.93 11.06
CA SER A 533 -9.74 3.99 11.17
C SER A 533 -8.97 4.27 12.45
N SER A 534 -9.53 3.85 13.58
CA SER A 534 -8.89 4.05 14.86
C SER A 534 -7.73 3.07 15.06
N LEU A 535 -6.89 3.32 16.07
CA LEU A 535 -5.80 2.42 16.40
C LEU A 535 -6.30 1.06 16.90
N LEU A 536 -7.49 1.03 17.51
CA LEU A 536 -8.09 -0.16 18.11
C LEU A 536 -9.01 -0.91 17.15
N GLU A 537 -9.51 -0.25 16.08
CA GLU A 537 -10.29 -0.93 15.05
C GLU A 537 -9.45 -2.03 14.37
N ASP A 538 -10.07 -3.18 14.15
CA ASP A 538 -9.43 -4.38 13.62
C ASP A 538 -8.23 -4.89 14.46
N SER A 539 -8.19 -4.54 15.77
CA SER A 539 -7.22 -5.09 16.68
C SER A 539 -7.49 -6.59 16.93
N HIS A 540 -6.43 -7.35 17.21
CA HIS A 540 -6.52 -8.81 17.38
C HIS A 540 -7.25 -9.24 18.67
N TYR A 541 -7.36 -8.35 19.65
CA TYR A 541 -7.85 -8.69 20.98
C TYR A 541 -9.24 -8.16 21.30
N GLN A 542 -9.61 -7.01 20.73
CA GLN A 542 -10.89 -6.34 21.00
C GLN A 542 -11.29 -5.50 19.78
N PRO A 543 -12.02 -6.06 18.81
CA PRO A 543 -12.42 -5.32 17.61
C PRO A 543 -13.49 -4.28 17.92
N PHE A 544 -13.20 -3.03 17.58
CA PHE A 544 -14.10 -1.88 17.69
C PHE A 544 -14.95 -1.73 16.41
N ALA A 545 -15.69 -2.76 16.05
CA ALA A 545 -16.45 -2.73 14.81
C ALA A 545 -17.80 -1.99 14.94
N GLY A 546 -18.07 -1.03 14.04
CA GLY A 546 -19.37 -0.35 13.95
C GLY A 546 -19.69 0.65 15.04
N ILE A 547 -18.68 1.09 15.83
CA ILE A 547 -18.86 2.07 16.90
C ILE A 547 -18.70 3.49 16.37
N TYR A 548 -17.78 3.69 15.45
CA TYR A 548 -17.51 4.99 14.87
C TYR A 548 -18.26 5.20 13.55
N SER A 549 -18.60 6.47 13.26
CA SER A 549 -19.40 6.83 12.10
C SER A 549 -18.66 6.66 10.78
N THR A 550 -19.42 6.33 9.73
CA THR A 550 -18.97 6.29 8.33
C THR A 550 -19.92 7.11 7.49
N TYR A 551 -19.45 8.18 6.89
CA TYR A 551 -20.24 9.05 6.03
C TYR A 551 -19.95 8.80 4.55
N MET A 552 -20.92 9.00 3.69
CA MET A 552 -20.75 8.99 2.23
C MET A 552 -21.23 10.33 1.68
N ILE A 553 -20.43 10.95 0.80
CA ILE A 553 -20.78 12.21 0.16
C ILE A 553 -20.88 12.02 -1.36
N PRO A 554 -21.85 12.64 -2.05
CA PRO A 554 -21.95 12.61 -3.49
C PRO A 554 -20.79 13.38 -4.14
N TYR A 555 -20.47 13.07 -5.39
CA TYR A 555 -19.52 13.86 -6.17
C TYR A 555 -20.23 15.07 -6.79
N LEU A 556 -19.60 16.24 -6.70
CA LEU A 556 -20.03 17.49 -7.33
C LEU A 556 -18.89 18.11 -8.13
N ASP A 557 -19.22 18.82 -9.20
CA ASP A 557 -18.21 19.54 -9.99
C ASP A 557 -17.66 20.78 -9.26
N ASP A 558 -18.42 21.35 -8.31
CA ASP A 558 -17.96 22.44 -7.44
C ASP A 558 -17.01 21.91 -6.36
N LYS A 559 -15.72 22.15 -6.54
CA LYS A 559 -14.66 21.73 -5.59
C LYS A 559 -14.81 22.36 -4.20
N TYR A 560 -15.35 23.55 -4.09
CA TYR A 560 -15.51 24.22 -2.79
C TYR A 560 -16.65 23.61 -1.99
N GLU A 561 -17.74 23.27 -2.66
CA GLU A 561 -18.83 22.56 -2.02
C GLU A 561 -18.42 21.12 -1.63
N MET A 562 -17.66 20.45 -2.49
CA MET A 562 -17.02 19.17 -2.15
C MET A 562 -16.11 19.28 -0.93
N LEU A 563 -15.29 20.35 -0.86
CA LEU A 563 -14.40 20.60 0.28
C LEU A 563 -15.17 20.80 1.58
N ARG A 564 -16.30 21.55 1.52
CA ARG A 564 -17.17 21.76 2.68
C ARG A 564 -17.74 20.44 3.18
N MET A 565 -18.35 19.66 2.29
CA MET A 565 -18.96 18.38 2.63
C MET A 565 -17.94 17.38 3.17
N LEU A 566 -16.77 17.27 2.53
CA LEU A 566 -15.68 16.41 2.97
C LEU A 566 -15.17 16.83 4.35
N GLY A 567 -14.97 18.14 4.56
CA GLY A 567 -14.54 18.68 5.84
C GLY A 567 -15.53 18.38 6.97
N ASP A 568 -16.83 18.55 6.72
CA ASP A 568 -17.85 18.26 7.73
C ASP A 568 -17.91 16.75 8.04
N ALA A 569 -17.79 15.89 7.03
CA ALA A 569 -17.75 14.43 7.23
C ALA A 569 -16.51 13.98 8.02
N ILE A 570 -15.32 14.51 7.73
CA ILE A 570 -14.10 14.23 8.50
C ILE A 570 -14.28 14.62 9.97
N LYS A 571 -14.80 15.84 10.23
CA LYS A 571 -15.07 16.32 11.59
C LYS A 571 -16.12 15.46 12.30
N GLY A 572 -17.14 14.98 11.57
CA GLY A 572 -18.14 14.05 12.08
C GLY A 572 -17.52 12.71 12.52
N VAL A 573 -16.61 12.15 11.70
CA VAL A 573 -15.86 10.95 12.08
C VAL A 573 -15.00 11.22 13.33
N TYR A 574 -14.30 12.34 13.40
CA TYR A 574 -13.51 12.70 14.59
C TYR A 574 -14.38 12.88 15.84
N ALA A 575 -15.55 13.48 15.71
CA ALA A 575 -16.49 13.65 16.83
C ALA A 575 -17.02 12.31 17.34
N SER A 576 -17.22 11.31 16.46
CA SER A 576 -17.79 10.01 16.82
C SER A 576 -16.94 9.21 17.82
N VAL A 577 -15.64 9.53 17.94
CA VAL A 577 -14.75 8.97 18.98
C VAL A 577 -15.29 9.25 20.38
N TYR A 578 -15.92 10.40 20.57
CA TYR A 578 -16.31 10.94 21.88
C TYR A 578 -17.83 10.87 22.14
N TYR A 579 -18.58 10.16 21.29
CA TYR A 579 -20.01 9.95 21.53
C TYR A 579 -20.25 9.00 22.70
N LYS A 580 -21.44 9.04 23.24
CA LYS A 580 -21.85 8.26 24.40
C LYS A 580 -21.59 6.76 24.21
N ASP A 581 -21.94 6.21 23.06
CA ASP A 581 -21.75 4.79 22.75
C ASP A 581 -20.24 4.42 22.71
N SER A 582 -19.41 5.28 22.13
CA SER A 582 -17.94 5.11 22.10
C SER A 582 -17.32 5.18 23.48
N LYS A 583 -17.73 6.14 24.31
CA LYS A 583 -17.27 6.28 25.71
C LYS A 583 -17.66 5.06 26.56
N ALA A 584 -18.91 4.59 26.44
CA ALA A 584 -19.37 3.40 27.14
C ALA A 584 -18.59 2.14 26.74
N TYR A 585 -18.29 2.01 25.45
CA TYR A 585 -17.48 0.89 24.96
C TYR A 585 -16.05 0.93 25.49
N MET A 586 -15.41 2.09 25.47
CA MET A 586 -14.05 2.27 26.03
C MET A 586 -13.98 1.92 27.51
N GLN A 587 -14.97 2.33 28.29
CA GLN A 587 -15.06 1.98 29.72
C GLN A 587 -15.20 0.47 29.93
N ALA A 588 -16.01 -0.20 29.08
CA ALA A 588 -16.19 -1.65 29.16
C ALA A 588 -14.93 -2.45 28.80
N THR A 589 -14.02 -1.87 28.02
CA THR A 589 -12.79 -2.52 27.55
C THR A 589 -11.55 -2.16 28.37
N SER A 590 -11.67 -1.35 29.42
CA SER A 590 -10.54 -0.83 30.21
C SER A 590 -9.52 -0.02 29.38
N ASN A 591 -9.91 0.48 28.24
CA ASN A 591 -9.09 1.38 27.41
C ASN A 591 -9.28 2.84 27.86
N VAL A 592 -8.25 3.63 27.67
CA VAL A 592 -8.24 5.05 28.06
C VAL A 592 -8.61 5.88 26.85
N ILE A 593 -9.78 6.53 26.88
CA ILE A 593 -10.37 7.26 25.74
C ILE A 593 -9.51 8.43 25.27
N ASP A 594 -8.74 9.07 26.12
CA ASP A 594 -7.84 10.17 25.76
C ASP A 594 -6.60 9.71 24.97
N GLN A 595 -6.34 8.40 24.94
CA GLN A 595 -5.26 7.79 24.15
C GLN A 595 -5.75 7.29 22.78
N GLU A 596 -7.05 7.26 22.55
CA GLU A 596 -7.59 6.84 21.27
C GLU A 596 -7.35 7.91 20.20
N LYS A 597 -6.72 7.52 19.10
CA LYS A 597 -6.41 8.39 17.96
C LYS A 597 -7.09 7.89 16.70
N MET A 598 -7.65 8.80 15.94
CA MET A 598 -8.44 8.52 14.76
C MET A 598 -7.70 8.89 13.48
N ALA A 599 -7.38 7.90 12.64
CA ALA A 599 -7.11 8.13 11.23
C ALA A 599 -8.44 8.11 10.45
N VAL A 600 -8.49 8.78 9.31
CA VAL A 600 -9.69 8.84 8.46
C VAL A 600 -9.35 8.34 7.06
N ILE A 601 -10.14 7.39 6.57
CA ILE A 601 -10.03 6.85 5.22
C ILE A 601 -10.98 7.61 4.30
N LEU A 602 -10.43 8.23 3.27
CA LEU A 602 -11.15 8.81 2.14
C LEU A 602 -11.11 7.80 1.00
N GLN A 603 -12.23 7.17 0.69
CA GLN A 603 -12.30 6.06 -0.26
C GLN A 603 -13.37 6.32 -1.32
N GLU A 604 -13.02 6.08 -2.59
CA GLU A 604 -13.98 6.06 -3.68
C GLU A 604 -15.09 5.04 -3.40
N VAL A 605 -16.35 5.46 -3.46
CA VAL A 605 -17.49 4.54 -3.34
C VAL A 605 -17.60 3.73 -4.63
N VAL A 606 -17.61 2.43 -4.50
CA VAL A 606 -17.84 1.53 -5.64
C VAL A 606 -19.31 1.57 -6.02
N GLY A 607 -19.61 1.82 -7.30
CA GLY A 607 -20.97 1.86 -7.77
C GLY A 607 -21.09 2.38 -9.20
N THR A 608 -22.32 2.39 -9.68
CA THR A 608 -22.72 2.98 -10.95
C THR A 608 -23.82 3.99 -10.68
N GLN A 609 -23.80 5.09 -11.41
CA GLN A 609 -24.84 6.12 -11.31
C GLN A 609 -26.05 5.74 -12.15
N TYR A 610 -27.21 5.76 -11.51
CA TYR A 610 -28.53 5.57 -12.12
C TYR A 610 -29.40 6.79 -11.79
N GLY A 611 -29.39 7.80 -12.67
CA GLY A 611 -30.03 9.06 -12.39
C GLY A 611 -29.48 9.72 -11.12
N ASP A 612 -30.31 9.83 -10.10
CA ASP A 612 -29.97 10.44 -8.80
C ASP A 612 -29.50 9.41 -7.74
N ARG A 613 -29.28 8.18 -8.14
CA ARG A 613 -28.91 7.06 -7.27
C ARG A 613 -27.52 6.54 -7.63
N TYR A 614 -26.77 6.08 -6.62
CA TYR A 614 -25.45 5.50 -6.85
C TYR A 614 -25.27 4.23 -6.01
N TYR A 615 -25.00 3.10 -6.63
CA TYR A 615 -24.83 1.82 -5.95
C TYR A 615 -24.09 0.79 -6.82
N PRO A 616 -23.37 -0.20 -6.21
CA PRO A 616 -22.75 -1.30 -6.92
C PRO A 616 -23.76 -2.35 -7.35
N ALA A 617 -23.41 -3.13 -8.36
CA ALA A 617 -24.22 -4.27 -8.78
C ALA A 617 -24.23 -5.39 -7.73
N ILE A 618 -23.11 -5.62 -7.07
CA ILE A 618 -22.96 -6.61 -6.00
C ILE A 618 -22.17 -5.99 -4.86
N SER A 619 -22.59 -6.25 -3.63
CA SER A 619 -21.76 -6.16 -2.43
C SER A 619 -21.74 -7.50 -1.73
N GLY A 620 -20.66 -7.80 -1.02
CA GLY A 620 -20.57 -9.05 -0.29
C GLY A 620 -19.62 -8.99 0.89
N VAL A 621 -19.82 -9.95 1.79
CA VAL A 621 -18.94 -10.26 2.91
C VAL A 621 -18.56 -11.72 2.81
N ALA A 622 -17.26 -11.99 2.65
CA ALA A 622 -16.70 -13.33 2.58
C ALA A 622 -15.97 -13.67 3.88
N ARG A 623 -16.20 -14.87 4.39
CA ARG A 623 -15.51 -15.42 5.57
C ARG A 623 -14.77 -16.68 5.18
N SER A 624 -13.53 -16.80 5.60
CA SER A 624 -12.70 -17.96 5.31
C SER A 624 -13.03 -19.20 6.17
N ILE A 625 -13.97 -19.06 7.11
CA ILE A 625 -14.55 -20.19 7.85
C ILE A 625 -16.08 -20.17 7.69
N ASN A 626 -16.62 -21.35 7.40
CA ASN A 626 -18.04 -21.60 7.33
C ASN A 626 -18.48 -22.27 8.62
N TYR A 627 -19.35 -21.61 9.40
CA TYR A 627 -19.92 -22.20 10.62
C TYR A 627 -21.24 -22.94 10.39
N TYR A 628 -21.78 -22.91 9.18
CA TYR A 628 -23.04 -23.56 8.81
C TYR A 628 -22.87 -24.30 7.51
N LEU A 629 -22.53 -25.56 7.60
CA LEU A 629 -22.29 -26.43 6.48
C LEU A 629 -23.59 -26.87 5.83
N ILE A 630 -23.65 -26.86 4.52
CA ILE A 630 -24.75 -27.38 3.71
C ILE A 630 -24.20 -28.56 2.89
N ASN A 631 -24.82 -29.72 3.02
CA ASN A 631 -24.38 -30.94 2.35
C ASN A 631 -22.88 -31.24 2.60
N ASP A 632 -22.10 -31.33 1.53
CA ASP A 632 -20.67 -31.71 1.54
C ASP A 632 -19.71 -30.56 1.77
N GLU A 633 -20.18 -29.35 2.18
CA GLU A 633 -19.32 -28.19 2.46
C GLU A 633 -18.40 -28.46 3.65
N LEU A 634 -17.14 -27.99 3.54
CA LEU A 634 -16.16 -28.03 4.62
C LEU A 634 -16.06 -26.66 5.30
N ALA A 635 -15.70 -26.65 6.58
CA ALA A 635 -15.58 -25.42 7.36
C ALA A 635 -14.53 -24.48 6.78
N GLU A 636 -13.41 -25.00 6.27
CA GLU A 636 -12.31 -24.26 5.68
C GLU A 636 -12.60 -23.66 4.30
N GLU A 637 -13.68 -24.09 3.66
CA GLU A 637 -14.09 -23.55 2.35
C GLU A 637 -14.73 -22.17 2.45
N GLY A 638 -15.08 -21.77 3.67
CA GLY A 638 -15.62 -20.46 3.93
C GLY A 638 -17.06 -20.27 3.44
N THR A 639 -17.54 -19.07 3.60
CA THR A 639 -18.89 -18.68 3.16
C THR A 639 -18.94 -17.22 2.72
N VAL A 640 -19.89 -16.86 1.87
CA VAL A 640 -20.08 -15.52 1.34
C VAL A 640 -21.53 -15.12 1.42
N SER A 641 -21.79 -13.90 1.90
CA SER A 641 -23.09 -13.25 1.83
C SER A 641 -23.08 -12.24 0.67
N LEU A 642 -24.03 -12.37 -0.26
CA LEU A 642 -24.16 -11.53 -1.45
C LEU A 642 -25.43 -10.70 -1.38
N ALA A 643 -25.35 -9.43 -1.81
CA ALA A 643 -26.49 -8.53 -1.94
C ALA A 643 -26.32 -7.56 -3.11
N LEU A 644 -27.44 -7.08 -3.65
CA LEU A 644 -27.51 -5.90 -4.52
C LEU A 644 -27.38 -4.64 -3.69
N GLY A 645 -26.69 -3.62 -4.21
CA GLY A 645 -26.60 -2.30 -3.62
C GLY A 645 -25.44 -2.16 -2.63
N LEU A 646 -25.45 -1.13 -1.81
CA LEU A 646 -24.37 -0.81 -0.87
C LEU A 646 -24.25 -1.86 0.25
N GLY A 647 -23.01 -2.21 0.61
CA GLY A 647 -22.68 -3.24 1.60
C GLY A 647 -23.22 -3.01 3.00
N LYS A 648 -23.58 -1.78 3.35
CA LYS A 648 -24.28 -1.46 4.63
C LYS A 648 -25.55 -2.31 4.80
N TYR A 649 -26.24 -2.68 3.70
CA TYR A 649 -27.40 -3.55 3.77
C TYR A 649 -27.09 -4.94 4.38
N ILE A 650 -25.91 -5.48 4.07
CA ILE A 650 -25.45 -6.77 4.64
C ILE A 650 -25.14 -6.59 6.13
N VAL A 651 -24.41 -5.52 6.44
CA VAL A 651 -24.00 -5.20 7.83
C VAL A 651 -25.20 -4.97 8.74
N ASP A 652 -26.25 -4.30 8.25
CA ASP A 652 -27.49 -4.05 8.96
C ASP A 652 -28.39 -5.30 9.09
N GLY A 653 -27.90 -6.47 8.61
CA GLY A 653 -28.63 -7.75 8.74
C GLY A 653 -29.75 -7.93 7.72
N GLY A 654 -29.70 -7.27 6.57
CA GLY A 654 -30.67 -7.45 5.48
C GLY A 654 -30.65 -8.89 4.91
N LEU A 655 -31.66 -9.27 4.15
CA LEU A 655 -31.72 -10.56 3.45
C LEU A 655 -30.62 -10.63 2.39
N THR A 656 -29.69 -11.56 2.54
CA THR A 656 -28.56 -11.79 1.64
C THR A 656 -28.61 -13.20 1.09
N LEU A 657 -28.06 -13.41 -0.11
CA LEU A 657 -27.83 -14.75 -0.61
C LEU A 657 -26.56 -15.31 0.00
N ARG A 658 -26.62 -16.49 0.62
CA ARG A 658 -25.47 -17.17 1.19
C ARG A 658 -24.96 -18.26 0.23
N VAL A 659 -23.65 -18.27 -0.04
CA VAL A 659 -23.01 -19.23 -0.93
C VAL A 659 -21.65 -19.66 -0.40
N CYS A 660 -21.28 -20.93 -0.60
CA CYS A 660 -19.90 -21.38 -0.46
C CYS A 660 -19.16 -21.19 -1.78
N PRO A 661 -18.01 -20.49 -1.83
CA PRO A 661 -17.28 -20.26 -3.07
C PRO A 661 -16.80 -21.55 -3.78
N TYR A 662 -16.61 -22.64 -3.02
CA TYR A 662 -16.22 -23.93 -3.57
C TYR A 662 -17.41 -24.73 -4.13
N HIS A 663 -18.62 -24.40 -3.67
CA HIS A 663 -19.89 -25.00 -4.12
C HIS A 663 -20.89 -23.95 -4.61
N PRO A 664 -20.54 -23.11 -5.62
CA PRO A 664 -21.32 -21.93 -5.98
C PRO A 664 -22.72 -22.22 -6.50
N THR A 665 -22.97 -23.45 -6.96
CA THR A 665 -24.29 -23.91 -7.46
C THR A 665 -25.22 -24.42 -6.36
N GLN A 666 -24.68 -24.64 -5.14
CA GLN A 666 -25.47 -25.16 -4.01
C GLN A 666 -25.95 -23.99 -3.15
N VAL A 667 -27.06 -23.39 -3.51
CA VAL A 667 -27.64 -22.26 -2.79
C VAL A 667 -28.98 -22.67 -2.18
N LEU A 668 -29.04 -22.76 -0.86
CA LEU A 668 -30.22 -23.20 -0.13
C LEU A 668 -31.45 -22.32 -0.38
N GLN A 669 -31.24 -20.99 -0.39
CA GLN A 669 -32.32 -20.00 -0.58
C GLN A 669 -32.95 -20.05 -1.98
N THR A 670 -32.34 -20.70 -2.95
CA THR A 670 -32.87 -20.88 -4.31
C THR A 670 -33.14 -22.33 -4.67
N SER A 671 -33.04 -23.29 -3.70
CA SER A 671 -33.25 -24.73 -3.92
C SER A 671 -34.69 -25.07 -4.24
N GLU A 672 -35.63 -24.33 -3.66
CA GLU A 672 -37.05 -24.48 -3.90
C GLU A 672 -37.71 -23.16 -4.24
N MET A 673 -38.73 -23.18 -5.12
CA MET A 673 -39.42 -21.96 -5.57
C MET A 673 -40.04 -21.16 -4.43
N GLU A 674 -40.69 -21.82 -3.49
CA GLU A 674 -41.34 -21.14 -2.35
C GLU A 674 -40.31 -20.46 -1.44
N ILE A 675 -39.17 -21.11 -1.21
CA ILE A 675 -38.06 -20.56 -0.44
C ILE A 675 -37.48 -19.34 -1.18
N ALA A 676 -37.23 -19.48 -2.49
CA ALA A 676 -36.68 -18.38 -3.30
C ALA A 676 -37.58 -17.13 -3.31
N LEU A 677 -38.91 -17.33 -3.36
CA LEU A 677 -39.85 -16.20 -3.32
C LEU A 677 -39.86 -15.47 -1.97
N ARG A 678 -39.53 -16.15 -0.88
CA ARG A 678 -39.53 -15.62 0.48
C ARG A 678 -38.18 -15.12 0.93
N GLU A 679 -37.09 -15.88 0.64
CA GLU A 679 -35.76 -15.69 1.24
C GLU A 679 -34.79 -14.93 0.32
N THR A 680 -35.22 -14.45 -0.86
CA THR A 680 -34.38 -13.60 -1.69
C THR A 680 -34.55 -12.12 -1.35
N GLN A 681 -33.51 -11.34 -1.60
CA GLN A 681 -33.46 -9.89 -1.31
C GLN A 681 -34.63 -9.13 -1.96
N THR A 682 -35.30 -8.28 -1.17
CA THR A 682 -36.43 -7.47 -1.63
C THR A 682 -36.12 -5.96 -1.61
N ARG A 683 -35.15 -5.54 -0.82
CA ARG A 683 -34.72 -4.13 -0.66
C ARG A 683 -33.22 -4.02 -0.74
N PHE A 684 -32.71 -2.85 -1.03
CA PHE A 684 -31.27 -2.54 -1.05
C PHE A 684 -31.03 -1.08 -0.65
N TYR A 685 -29.76 -0.76 -0.35
CA TYR A 685 -29.34 0.63 -0.12
C TYR A 685 -28.64 1.21 -1.36
N ALA A 686 -28.96 2.48 -1.66
CA ALA A 686 -28.30 3.32 -2.63
C ALA A 686 -27.93 4.67 -2.01
N LEU A 687 -26.88 5.32 -2.49
CA LEU A 687 -26.55 6.69 -2.11
C LEU A 687 -27.45 7.66 -2.88
N ASP A 688 -28.03 8.64 -2.18
CA ASP A 688 -28.78 9.75 -2.76
C ASP A 688 -27.84 10.86 -3.23
N LEU A 689 -27.77 11.08 -4.53
CA LEU A 689 -26.91 12.10 -5.13
C LEU A 689 -27.52 13.52 -5.04
N LYS A 690 -28.81 13.66 -4.69
CA LYS A 690 -29.47 14.95 -4.50
C LYS A 690 -29.33 15.49 -3.09
N ASN A 691 -29.10 14.64 -2.11
CA ASN A 691 -28.96 15.04 -0.73
C ASN A 691 -27.57 15.61 -0.48
N LEU A 692 -27.42 16.91 -0.57
CA LEU A 692 -26.17 17.64 -0.41
C LEU A 692 -25.76 17.87 1.06
N GLY A 693 -26.46 17.24 2.01
CA GLY A 693 -26.12 17.35 3.43
C GLY A 693 -26.23 18.77 3.98
N GLN A 694 -27.26 19.50 3.61
CA GLN A 694 -27.52 20.85 4.11
C GLN A 694 -27.61 20.93 5.64
N ASN A 695 -28.01 19.82 6.29
CA ASN A 695 -27.95 19.63 7.74
C ASN A 695 -27.19 18.34 8.03
N PHE A 696 -25.89 18.44 8.26
CA PHE A 696 -25.08 17.31 8.66
C PHE A 696 -25.63 16.67 9.95
N SER A 697 -25.78 15.34 9.97
CA SER A 697 -26.51 14.60 11.00
C SER A 697 -25.60 13.69 11.82
N LEU A 698 -26.00 13.37 13.04
CA LEU A 698 -25.44 12.28 13.84
C LEU A 698 -25.66 10.91 13.19
N ASP A 699 -26.78 10.78 12.45
CA ASP A 699 -27.05 9.57 11.66
C ASP A 699 -26.16 9.57 10.42
N ASP A 700 -25.24 8.62 10.36
CA ASP A 700 -24.29 8.46 9.26
C ASP A 700 -24.94 7.90 7.98
N GLY A 701 -26.17 7.42 8.09
CA GLY A 701 -27.01 6.95 6.97
C GLY A 701 -27.97 8.01 6.39
N PHE A 702 -27.87 9.28 6.79
CA PHE A 702 -28.84 10.34 6.45
C PHE A 702 -29.06 10.55 4.94
N ASN A 703 -28.11 10.17 4.10
CA ASN A 703 -28.17 10.27 2.64
C ASN A 703 -28.27 8.92 1.93
N LEU A 704 -28.65 7.87 2.65
CA LEU A 704 -28.89 6.55 2.08
C LEU A 704 -30.38 6.35 1.82
N LEU A 705 -30.68 5.83 0.63
CA LEU A 705 -32.04 5.46 0.22
C LEU A 705 -32.22 3.95 0.42
N LYS A 706 -33.28 3.56 1.14
CA LYS A 706 -33.72 2.16 1.24
C LYS A 706 -34.77 1.90 0.16
N LEU A 707 -34.36 1.28 -0.94
CA LEU A 707 -35.13 1.09 -2.16
C LEU A 707 -35.63 -0.37 -2.30
N HIS A 708 -36.62 -0.58 -3.17
CA HIS A 708 -37.08 -1.89 -3.57
C HIS A 708 -36.31 -2.41 -4.79
N VAL A 709 -36.18 -3.73 -4.94
CA VAL A 709 -35.57 -4.38 -6.13
C VAL A 709 -36.23 -3.91 -7.45
N LYS A 710 -37.51 -3.54 -7.42
CA LYS A 710 -38.21 -2.94 -8.56
C LYS A 710 -37.60 -1.62 -9.03
N ASP A 711 -37.02 -0.84 -8.11
CA ASP A 711 -36.32 0.40 -8.47
C ASP A 711 -35.04 0.09 -9.26
N ALA A 712 -34.31 -0.94 -8.88
CA ALA A 712 -33.12 -1.43 -9.60
C ALA A 712 -33.49 -2.06 -10.96
N GLU A 713 -34.68 -2.67 -11.07
CA GLU A 713 -35.22 -3.13 -12.37
C GLU A 713 -35.45 -1.94 -13.31
N ALA A 714 -36.04 -0.87 -12.81
CA ALA A 714 -36.27 0.36 -13.57
C ALA A 714 -34.93 1.03 -13.98
N ASP A 715 -33.91 0.95 -13.15
CA ASP A 715 -32.55 1.43 -13.42
C ASP A 715 -31.80 0.54 -14.46
N GLY A 716 -32.28 -0.65 -14.77
CA GLY A 716 -31.60 -1.63 -15.64
C GLY A 716 -30.40 -2.32 -15.00
N ALA A 717 -30.29 -2.28 -13.67
CA ALA A 717 -29.12 -2.76 -12.92
C ALA A 717 -29.13 -4.29 -12.68
N LEU A 718 -30.20 -5.00 -13.02
CA LEU A 718 -30.39 -6.41 -12.63
C LEU A 718 -29.83 -7.44 -13.61
N ASN A 719 -29.30 -7.06 -14.75
CA ASN A 719 -28.98 -7.96 -15.89
C ASN A 719 -28.08 -9.16 -15.55
N PHE A 720 -27.16 -9.01 -14.59
CA PHE A 720 -26.22 -10.08 -14.23
C PHE A 720 -26.62 -10.85 -12.96
N ILE A 721 -27.57 -10.32 -12.17
CA ILE A 721 -27.78 -10.77 -10.79
C ILE A 721 -29.19 -11.31 -10.52
N ALA A 722 -30.13 -11.10 -11.43
CA ALA A 722 -31.51 -11.50 -11.16
C ALA A 722 -31.98 -12.61 -12.08
N SER A 723 -32.95 -13.38 -11.57
CA SER A 723 -33.81 -14.32 -12.29
C SER A 723 -35.25 -13.80 -12.29
N THR A 724 -36.07 -14.27 -13.23
CA THR A 724 -37.48 -13.89 -13.35
C THR A 724 -38.37 -15.06 -12.95
N TYR A 725 -39.24 -14.84 -11.98
CA TYR A 725 -40.31 -15.78 -11.64
C TYR A 725 -41.48 -15.61 -12.60
N ASP A 726 -41.84 -16.68 -13.32
CA ASP A 726 -42.98 -16.75 -14.17
C ASP A 726 -44.16 -17.37 -13.40
N PRO A 727 -45.21 -16.57 -13.11
CA PRO A 727 -46.36 -17.06 -12.32
C PRO A 727 -47.28 -17.99 -13.10
N TYR A 728 -47.21 -18.03 -14.46
CA TYR A 728 -48.04 -18.90 -15.27
C TYR A 728 -47.47 -20.32 -15.33
N ASP A 729 -46.16 -20.42 -15.60
CA ASP A 729 -45.46 -21.69 -15.67
C ASP A 729 -44.98 -22.16 -14.29
N MET A 730 -45.10 -21.30 -13.25
CA MET A 730 -44.59 -21.57 -11.89
C MET A 730 -43.13 -22.00 -11.87
N VAL A 731 -42.27 -21.29 -12.63
CA VAL A 731 -40.83 -21.58 -12.74
C VAL A 731 -40.02 -20.29 -12.56
N ILE A 732 -38.80 -20.43 -12.06
CA ILE A 732 -37.81 -19.37 -12.02
C ILE A 732 -36.88 -19.57 -13.22
N ARG A 733 -36.77 -18.54 -14.06
CA ARG A 733 -35.92 -18.53 -15.25
C ARG A 733 -34.76 -17.59 -15.00
N ASP A 734 -33.52 -18.06 -15.26
CA ASP A 734 -32.33 -17.23 -15.08
C ASP A 734 -32.30 -16.10 -16.12
N GLY A 735 -32.05 -14.87 -15.62
CA GLY A 735 -32.06 -13.67 -16.44
C GLY A 735 -33.33 -12.83 -16.32
N ILE A 736 -33.35 -11.73 -17.09
CA ILE A 736 -34.43 -10.73 -17.10
C ILE A 736 -35.35 -10.99 -18.29
N TYR A 737 -36.58 -11.36 -17.99
CA TYR A 737 -37.66 -11.53 -18.98
C TYR A 737 -38.77 -10.55 -18.73
N PRO A 738 -39.54 -10.13 -19.76
CA PRO A 738 -40.68 -9.27 -19.60
C PRO A 738 -41.76 -9.90 -18.71
N GLY A 739 -42.30 -9.13 -17.79
CA GLY A 739 -43.31 -9.60 -16.82
C GLY A 739 -42.67 -10.41 -15.69
N GLY A 740 -43.49 -10.93 -14.79
CA GLY A 740 -43.05 -11.72 -13.64
C GLY A 740 -42.27 -10.93 -12.57
N ARG A 741 -42.07 -11.56 -11.42
CA ARG A 741 -41.30 -10.95 -10.30
C ARG A 741 -39.83 -11.20 -10.47
N LYS A 742 -38.98 -10.17 -10.30
CA LYS A 742 -37.51 -10.33 -10.31
C LYS A 742 -37.02 -10.74 -8.92
N LEU A 743 -36.18 -11.76 -8.91
CA LEU A 743 -35.58 -12.34 -7.73
C LEU A 743 -34.06 -12.18 -7.83
N ILE A 744 -33.41 -11.77 -6.74
CA ILE A 744 -31.95 -11.62 -6.69
C ILE A 744 -31.34 -12.97 -6.34
N THR A 745 -30.97 -13.72 -7.36
CA THR A 745 -30.47 -15.10 -7.25
C THR A 745 -28.99 -15.23 -7.55
N PHE A 746 -28.38 -14.25 -8.21
CA PHE A 746 -27.03 -14.32 -8.77
C PHE A 746 -26.75 -15.55 -9.67
N ALA A 747 -27.79 -16.21 -10.18
CA ALA A 747 -27.68 -17.46 -10.93
C ALA A 747 -26.76 -17.33 -12.16
N ASN A 748 -26.82 -16.20 -12.91
CA ASN A 748 -25.94 -15.99 -14.06
C ASN A 748 -24.45 -16.02 -13.68
N ILE A 749 -24.11 -15.62 -12.47
CA ILE A 749 -22.74 -15.61 -11.95
C ILE A 749 -22.38 -16.95 -11.32
N LEU A 750 -23.26 -17.47 -10.45
CA LEU A 750 -22.95 -18.66 -9.65
C LEU A 750 -23.11 -19.97 -10.42
N GLN A 751 -24.08 -20.07 -11.35
CA GLN A 751 -24.34 -21.28 -12.12
C GLN A 751 -23.73 -21.22 -13.52
N HIS A 752 -23.74 -20.04 -14.17
CA HIS A 752 -23.30 -19.87 -15.56
C HIS A 752 -21.93 -19.22 -15.70
N ASP A 753 -21.24 -18.88 -14.58
CA ASP A 753 -19.88 -18.32 -14.51
C ASP A 753 -19.64 -17.14 -15.47
N VAL A 754 -20.65 -16.29 -15.65
CA VAL A 754 -20.53 -15.08 -16.50
C VAL A 754 -19.46 -14.13 -15.99
N PHE A 755 -19.23 -14.14 -14.68
CA PHE A 755 -18.17 -13.43 -14.00
C PHE A 755 -17.53 -14.39 -12.98
N PRO A 756 -16.17 -14.47 -12.89
CA PRO A 756 -15.48 -15.50 -12.10
C PRO A 756 -15.47 -15.20 -10.60
N LEU A 757 -16.64 -14.83 -10.04
CA LEU A 757 -16.79 -14.39 -8.66
C LEU A 757 -16.29 -15.44 -7.66
N ALA A 758 -16.70 -16.68 -7.82
CA ALA A 758 -16.35 -17.78 -6.92
C ALA A 758 -14.83 -18.00 -6.87
N ARG A 759 -14.15 -18.02 -8.02
CA ARG A 759 -12.70 -18.19 -8.12
C ARG A 759 -11.93 -17.01 -7.52
N ILE A 760 -12.37 -15.76 -7.73
CA ILE A 760 -11.76 -14.59 -7.11
C ILE A 760 -11.87 -14.66 -5.59
N LEU A 761 -13.04 -15.06 -5.07
CA LEU A 761 -13.28 -15.19 -3.63
C LEU A 761 -12.43 -16.31 -3.00
N GLN A 762 -12.30 -17.47 -3.68
CA GLN A 762 -11.39 -18.54 -3.25
C GLN A 762 -9.95 -18.04 -3.11
N LEU A 763 -9.44 -17.30 -4.10
CA LEU A 763 -8.10 -16.73 -4.05
C LEU A 763 -7.97 -15.68 -2.93
N ALA A 764 -8.94 -14.78 -2.79
CA ALA A 764 -8.92 -13.74 -1.76
C ALA A 764 -8.93 -14.33 -0.34
N GLN A 765 -9.77 -15.34 -0.09
CA GLN A 765 -9.82 -16.05 1.19
C GLN A 765 -8.53 -16.84 1.44
N LYS A 766 -8.04 -17.57 0.46
CA LYS A 766 -6.79 -18.36 0.54
C LYS A 766 -5.58 -17.47 0.90
N TYR A 767 -5.36 -16.42 0.14
CA TYR A 767 -4.22 -15.54 0.37
C TYR A 767 -4.40 -14.66 1.60
N GLY A 768 -5.61 -14.14 1.84
CA GLY A 768 -5.90 -13.37 3.05
C GLY A 768 -5.65 -14.18 4.31
N GLN A 769 -6.17 -15.40 4.40
CA GLN A 769 -5.95 -16.30 5.53
C GLN A 769 -4.49 -16.76 5.62
N GLY A 770 -3.86 -17.10 4.49
CA GLY A 770 -2.48 -17.59 4.45
C GLY A 770 -1.49 -16.54 4.94
N GLU A 771 -1.61 -15.28 4.49
CA GLU A 771 -0.72 -14.20 4.89
C GLU A 771 -1.00 -13.65 6.29
N MET A 772 -2.28 -13.58 6.71
CA MET A 772 -2.64 -13.21 8.08
C MET A 772 -2.43 -14.34 9.10
N ARG A 773 -2.27 -15.58 8.62
CA ARG A 773 -2.18 -16.80 9.42
C ARG A 773 -3.34 -16.98 10.41
N ARG A 774 -4.52 -16.50 10.04
CA ARG A 774 -5.76 -16.55 10.82
C ARG A 774 -6.95 -16.53 9.86
N PRO A 775 -8.10 -17.04 10.29
CA PRO A 775 -9.35 -16.85 9.56
C PRO A 775 -9.62 -15.37 9.33
N VAL A 776 -10.15 -15.05 8.15
CA VAL A 776 -10.37 -13.67 7.73
C VAL A 776 -11.81 -13.44 7.28
N GLU A 777 -12.25 -12.20 7.48
CA GLU A 777 -13.45 -11.65 6.88
C GLU A 777 -13.05 -10.57 5.88
N ILE A 778 -13.64 -10.61 4.69
CA ILE A 778 -13.34 -9.74 3.56
C ILE A 778 -14.63 -9.08 3.09
N GLU A 779 -14.67 -7.75 3.08
CA GLU A 779 -15.73 -6.97 2.46
C GLU A 779 -15.35 -6.64 1.01
N PHE A 780 -16.30 -6.76 0.09
CA PHE A 780 -16.05 -6.50 -1.32
C PHE A 780 -17.27 -5.91 -2.04
N ALA A 781 -17.03 -5.33 -3.21
CA ALA A 781 -18.07 -4.90 -4.13
C ALA A 781 -17.67 -5.19 -5.58
N VAL A 782 -18.67 -5.33 -6.46
CA VAL A 782 -18.45 -5.58 -7.89
C VAL A 782 -19.24 -4.61 -8.73
N ASN A 783 -18.59 -4.02 -9.72
CA ASN A 783 -19.21 -3.26 -10.79
C ASN A 783 -19.02 -3.94 -12.13
N PHE A 784 -20.03 -3.89 -12.99
CA PHE A 784 -19.97 -4.39 -14.36
C PHE A 784 -19.96 -3.25 -15.38
N ASP A 785 -19.17 -3.40 -16.43
CA ASP A 785 -19.32 -2.60 -17.64
C ASP A 785 -20.37 -3.27 -18.55
N ALA A 786 -21.48 -2.57 -18.74
CA ALA A 786 -22.60 -3.07 -19.55
C ALA A 786 -22.22 -3.34 -21.03
N ARG A 787 -21.16 -2.70 -21.55
CA ARG A 787 -20.73 -2.83 -22.97
C ARG A 787 -19.79 -4.01 -23.19
N THR A 788 -18.84 -4.22 -22.28
CA THR A 788 -17.77 -5.21 -22.42
C THR A 788 -18.07 -6.53 -21.72
N LYS A 789 -19.11 -6.60 -20.90
CA LYS A 789 -19.41 -7.72 -19.98
C LYS A 789 -18.26 -8.07 -19.05
N SER A 790 -17.31 -7.16 -18.89
CA SER A 790 -16.25 -7.27 -17.91
C SER A 790 -16.68 -6.66 -16.59
N GLY A 791 -16.06 -7.07 -15.50
CA GLY A 791 -16.33 -6.54 -14.16
C GLY A 791 -15.06 -6.17 -13.43
N ILE A 792 -15.21 -5.31 -12.44
CA ILE A 792 -14.16 -4.98 -11.49
C ILE A 792 -14.60 -5.44 -10.11
N PHE A 793 -13.78 -6.30 -9.52
CA PHE A 793 -13.96 -6.78 -8.16
C PHE A 793 -13.12 -5.90 -7.22
N TYR A 794 -13.76 -5.19 -6.34
CA TYR A 794 -13.13 -4.30 -5.38
C TYR A 794 -13.10 -4.94 -4.00
N LEU A 795 -11.91 -5.07 -3.42
CA LEU A 795 -11.71 -5.42 -2.03
C LEU A 795 -11.81 -4.15 -1.19
N LEU A 796 -12.73 -4.12 -0.23
CA LEU A 796 -13.05 -2.91 0.56
C LEU A 796 -12.45 -2.94 1.96
N GLN A 797 -12.32 -4.13 2.55
CA GLN A 797 -11.74 -4.34 3.86
C GLN A 797 -11.35 -5.80 4.04
N ILE A 798 -10.30 -6.04 4.82
CA ILE A 798 -9.96 -7.37 5.37
C ILE A 798 -9.68 -7.23 6.85
N ARG A 799 -10.16 -8.18 7.62
CA ARG A 799 -9.87 -8.24 9.06
C ARG A 799 -9.73 -9.68 9.51
N PRO A 800 -8.93 -9.96 10.53
CA PRO A 800 -8.90 -11.27 11.14
C PRO A 800 -10.23 -11.53 11.85
N MET A 801 -10.72 -12.76 11.72
CA MET A 801 -11.81 -13.23 12.57
C MET A 801 -11.26 -13.56 13.97
N VAL A 802 -12.08 -13.39 14.99
CA VAL A 802 -11.68 -13.75 16.36
C VAL A 802 -11.54 -15.27 16.45
N ASP A 803 -10.36 -15.73 16.81
CA ASP A 803 -10.10 -17.15 17.03
C ASP A 803 -10.88 -17.62 18.27
N VAL A 804 -11.77 -18.56 18.06
CA VAL A 804 -12.34 -19.31 19.18
C VAL A 804 -11.29 -20.31 19.66
N LYS A 805 -10.60 -19.97 20.77
CA LYS A 805 -9.51 -20.78 21.33
C LYS A 805 -10.00 -22.18 21.78
N ALA A 806 -9.06 -23.10 21.84
CA ALA A 806 -9.10 -24.52 22.10
C ALA A 806 -10.34 -25.07 22.88
N GLY A 807 -10.88 -26.17 22.41
CA GLY A 807 -12.07 -26.83 23.02
C GLY A 807 -11.92 -27.19 24.50
N LEU A 808 -13.04 -27.33 25.17
CA LEU A 808 -13.07 -27.92 26.49
C LEU A 808 -12.60 -29.38 26.44
N ASP A 809 -11.89 -29.85 27.48
CA ASP A 809 -11.50 -31.26 27.60
C ASP A 809 -12.70 -32.19 27.83
N GLU A 810 -13.86 -31.63 28.18
CA GLU A 810 -15.12 -32.35 28.43
C GLU A 810 -15.99 -32.44 27.18
N ASP A 811 -16.54 -33.61 26.92
CA ASP A 811 -17.49 -33.81 25.83
C ASP A 811 -18.91 -33.39 26.22
N LEU A 812 -19.27 -32.17 25.80
CA LEU A 812 -20.59 -31.59 26.11
C LEU A 812 -21.78 -32.34 25.49
N SER A 813 -21.54 -33.20 24.52
CA SER A 813 -22.60 -33.98 23.86
C SER A 813 -23.19 -35.12 24.73
N VAL A 814 -22.45 -35.47 25.78
CA VAL A 814 -22.83 -36.61 26.71
C VAL A 814 -23.72 -36.14 27.87
N ILE A 815 -23.88 -34.83 28.04
CA ILE A 815 -24.70 -34.31 29.15
C ILE A 815 -26.18 -34.65 28.93
N PRO A 816 -26.87 -35.25 29.90
CA PRO A 816 -28.29 -35.62 29.71
C PRO A 816 -29.17 -34.36 29.53
N ASP A 817 -30.11 -34.45 28.58
CA ASP A 817 -31.00 -33.33 28.26
C ASP A 817 -31.85 -32.85 29.42
N GLU A 818 -32.15 -33.72 30.39
CA GLU A 818 -32.91 -33.41 31.61
C GLU A 818 -32.16 -32.43 32.55
N ARG A 819 -30.84 -32.38 32.45
CA ARG A 819 -30.00 -31.44 33.21
C ARG A 819 -29.77 -30.09 32.49
N LEU A 820 -30.32 -29.90 31.31
CA LEU A 820 -30.08 -28.75 30.50
C LEU A 820 -31.23 -27.75 30.51
N LEU A 821 -30.90 -26.49 30.80
CA LEU A 821 -31.79 -25.36 30.54
C LEU A 821 -31.77 -24.99 29.07
N LEU A 822 -30.57 -24.93 28.51
CA LEU A 822 -30.31 -24.55 27.09
C LEU A 822 -29.25 -25.49 26.48
N LYS A 823 -29.45 -25.89 25.24
CA LYS A 823 -28.42 -26.52 24.38
C LYS A 823 -28.50 -25.95 23.00
N SER A 824 -27.39 -25.54 22.48
CA SER A 824 -27.25 -25.05 21.11
C SER A 824 -26.15 -25.82 20.38
N GLU A 825 -26.49 -26.35 19.19
CA GLU A 825 -25.53 -26.94 18.26
C GLU A 825 -24.89 -25.90 17.33
N ASN A 826 -25.29 -24.64 17.53
CA ASN A 826 -24.81 -23.47 16.79
C ASN A 826 -24.44 -22.36 17.78
N SER A 827 -23.50 -22.68 18.68
CA SER A 827 -22.98 -21.73 19.65
C SER A 827 -21.67 -21.09 19.22
N LEU A 828 -21.45 -19.89 19.73
CA LEU A 828 -20.19 -19.18 19.67
C LEU A 828 -19.77 -18.78 21.06
N GLY A 829 -18.47 -18.79 21.26
CA GLY A 829 -17.86 -18.61 22.57
C GLY A 829 -17.05 -19.83 22.96
N HIS A 830 -16.22 -19.71 23.96
CA HIS A 830 -15.41 -20.81 24.47
C HIS A 830 -15.10 -20.56 25.94
N GLY A 831 -15.28 -21.59 26.74
CA GLY A 831 -14.97 -21.55 28.17
C GLY A 831 -16.13 -22.01 29.06
N VAL A 832 -15.94 -21.83 30.36
CA VAL A 832 -16.90 -22.15 31.39
C VAL A 832 -17.22 -20.91 32.19
N MET A 833 -18.51 -20.69 32.53
CA MET A 833 -18.99 -19.61 33.40
C MET A 833 -19.93 -20.24 34.45
N ASP A 834 -19.58 -20.11 35.72
CA ASP A 834 -20.30 -20.73 36.81
C ASP A 834 -20.82 -19.69 37.83
N ASP A 835 -20.98 -18.44 37.39
CA ASP A 835 -21.35 -17.30 38.25
C ASP A 835 -22.69 -16.67 37.90
N ILE A 836 -23.43 -17.21 36.92
CA ILE A 836 -24.66 -16.62 36.40
C ILE A 836 -25.88 -17.30 37.06
N GLN A 837 -26.72 -16.48 37.71
CA GLN A 837 -27.95 -16.97 38.37
C GLN A 837 -29.22 -16.46 37.67
N ASP A 838 -29.11 -15.42 36.84
CA ASP A 838 -30.23 -14.65 36.35
C ASP A 838 -30.48 -14.93 34.87
N VAL A 839 -31.75 -15.15 34.52
CA VAL A 839 -32.21 -15.32 33.14
C VAL A 839 -33.29 -14.31 32.83
N ILE A 840 -33.08 -13.50 31.83
CA ILE A 840 -34.09 -12.59 31.26
C ILE A 840 -34.55 -13.14 29.92
N TYR A 841 -35.84 -13.33 29.76
CA TYR A 841 -36.38 -13.84 28.51
C TYR A 841 -37.61 -13.08 28.05
N VAL A 842 -37.78 -13.03 26.71
CA VAL A 842 -38.94 -12.44 26.05
C VAL A 842 -40.07 -13.43 26.06
N LYS A 843 -41.25 -13.00 26.54
CA LYS A 843 -42.45 -13.84 26.55
C LYS A 843 -42.89 -14.14 25.15
N THR A 844 -43.08 -15.41 24.83
CA THR A 844 -43.47 -15.87 23.49
C THR A 844 -44.99 -15.81 23.27
N GLU A 845 -45.75 -15.84 24.33
CA GLU A 845 -47.22 -15.72 24.28
C GLU A 845 -47.64 -14.29 23.89
N GLY A 846 -48.24 -14.15 22.74
CA GLY A 846 -48.63 -12.81 22.20
C GLY A 846 -47.47 -12.00 21.65
N TYR A 847 -46.30 -12.61 21.40
CA TYR A 847 -45.18 -11.89 20.76
C TYR A 847 -45.54 -11.39 19.38
N SER A 848 -45.15 -10.14 19.09
CA SER A 848 -45.24 -9.50 17.76
C SER A 848 -43.99 -8.65 17.52
N ALA A 849 -43.39 -8.76 16.33
CA ALA A 849 -42.25 -7.97 15.91
C ALA A 849 -42.48 -6.43 15.99
N SER A 850 -43.72 -6.00 15.92
CA SER A 850 -44.09 -4.59 16.12
C SER A 850 -43.73 -4.03 17.50
N ASN A 851 -43.55 -4.93 18.50
CA ASN A 851 -43.22 -4.56 19.87
C ASN A 851 -41.68 -4.55 20.16
N ASN A 852 -40.84 -4.90 19.18
CA ASN A 852 -39.41 -5.10 19.39
C ASN A 852 -38.68 -3.85 19.91
N GLN A 853 -39.12 -2.65 19.56
CA GLN A 853 -38.57 -1.40 20.14
C GLN A 853 -38.92 -1.23 21.62
N LEU A 854 -40.12 -1.62 22.04
CA LEU A 854 -40.53 -1.56 23.45
C LEU A 854 -39.80 -2.62 24.26
N ILE A 855 -39.59 -3.77 23.68
CA ILE A 855 -38.80 -4.86 24.28
C ILE A 855 -37.36 -4.38 24.50
N ALA A 856 -36.73 -3.75 23.51
CA ALA A 856 -35.37 -3.21 23.63
C ALA A 856 -35.27 -2.16 24.76
N TYR A 857 -36.25 -1.30 24.91
CA TYR A 857 -36.32 -0.33 25.99
C TYR A 857 -36.46 -0.94 27.38
N ASP A 858 -37.31 -1.96 27.53
CA ASP A 858 -37.46 -2.69 28.80
C ASP A 858 -36.16 -3.43 29.19
N ILE A 859 -35.46 -4.04 28.23
CA ILE A 859 -34.17 -4.68 28.44
C ILE A 859 -33.11 -3.66 28.89
N GLU A 860 -33.04 -2.50 28.29
CA GLU A 860 -32.08 -1.44 28.70
C GLU A 860 -32.27 -1.06 30.16
N LYS A 861 -33.49 -0.96 30.61
CA LYS A 861 -33.78 -0.67 32.02
C LYS A 861 -33.27 -1.75 32.99
N LEU A 862 -33.48 -3.02 32.65
CA LEU A 862 -33.00 -4.14 33.45
C LEU A 862 -31.47 -4.21 33.40
N ASN A 863 -30.87 -4.03 32.21
CA ASN A 863 -29.42 -4.06 32.06
C ASN A 863 -28.70 -3.04 32.95
N ARG A 864 -29.22 -1.81 33.08
CA ARG A 864 -28.66 -0.79 33.99
C ARG A 864 -28.61 -1.26 35.42
N ARG A 865 -29.64 -1.94 35.91
CA ARG A 865 -29.66 -2.48 37.26
C ARG A 865 -28.61 -3.55 37.48
N PHE A 866 -28.39 -4.44 36.49
CA PHE A 866 -27.33 -5.45 36.53
C PHE A 866 -25.94 -4.83 36.54
N LEU A 867 -25.73 -3.76 35.78
CA LEU A 867 -24.47 -3.00 35.79
C LEU A 867 -24.23 -2.35 37.16
N ASP A 868 -25.25 -1.72 37.74
CA ASP A 868 -25.17 -1.07 39.04
C ASP A 868 -24.87 -2.09 40.16
N GLU A 869 -25.40 -3.33 40.04
CA GLU A 869 -25.19 -4.44 40.99
C GLU A 869 -23.90 -5.21 40.70
N GLY A 870 -23.22 -4.99 39.58
CA GLY A 870 -22.04 -5.76 39.15
C GLY A 870 -22.36 -7.24 38.83
N LYS A 871 -23.58 -7.54 38.41
CA LYS A 871 -24.07 -8.89 38.09
C LYS A 871 -24.26 -9.11 36.60
N HIS A 872 -24.35 -10.39 36.26
CA HIS A 872 -24.53 -10.85 34.88
C HIS A 872 -25.80 -11.67 34.70
N TYR A 873 -26.29 -11.79 33.47
CA TYR A 873 -27.48 -12.55 33.16
C TYR A 873 -27.41 -13.26 31.80
N ILE A 874 -28.27 -14.24 31.60
CA ILE A 874 -28.56 -14.87 30.32
C ILE A 874 -29.74 -14.14 29.70
N LEU A 875 -29.60 -13.73 28.43
CA LEU A 875 -30.66 -13.05 27.67
C LEU A 875 -31.21 -13.98 26.57
N VAL A 876 -32.51 -14.27 26.64
CA VAL A 876 -33.20 -15.14 25.66
C VAL A 876 -34.31 -14.39 24.97
N GLY A 877 -34.36 -14.42 23.63
CA GLY A 877 -35.45 -13.79 22.89
C GLY A 877 -35.64 -14.32 21.47
N PRO A 878 -36.84 -14.06 20.91
CA PRO A 878 -37.16 -14.49 19.56
C PRO A 878 -36.47 -13.60 18.51
N GLY A 879 -35.98 -14.22 17.47
CA GLY A 879 -35.34 -13.50 16.38
C GLY A 879 -33.90 -13.05 16.68
N ARG A 880 -33.41 -12.13 15.90
CA ARG A 880 -32.02 -11.62 15.98
C ARG A 880 -31.89 -10.49 17.00
N TRP A 881 -30.78 -10.49 17.72
CA TRP A 881 -30.41 -9.38 18.58
C TRP A 881 -29.57 -8.35 17.80
N GLY A 882 -29.83 -7.04 18.01
CA GLY A 882 -29.08 -5.98 17.36
C GLY A 882 -29.45 -5.71 15.90
N SER A 883 -30.58 -6.23 15.44
CA SER A 883 -31.07 -5.98 14.09
C SER A 883 -31.63 -4.56 13.95
N SER A 884 -31.22 -3.81 12.96
CA SER A 884 -31.84 -2.53 12.60
C SER A 884 -33.24 -2.70 11.97
N ASP A 885 -33.53 -3.89 11.44
CA ASP A 885 -34.86 -4.24 10.96
C ASP A 885 -35.68 -4.91 12.08
N THR A 886 -36.67 -4.14 12.57
CA THR A 886 -37.54 -4.60 13.67
C THR A 886 -38.36 -5.83 13.36
N TRP A 887 -38.52 -6.20 12.09
CA TRP A 887 -39.20 -7.44 11.67
C TRP A 887 -38.28 -8.66 11.75
N LEU A 888 -36.96 -8.47 11.71
CA LEU A 888 -35.99 -9.55 11.78
C LEU A 888 -35.46 -9.80 13.19
N GLY A 889 -35.68 -8.84 14.12
CA GLY A 889 -35.17 -9.01 15.47
C GLY A 889 -35.35 -7.77 16.35
N ILE A 890 -34.78 -7.85 17.56
CA ILE A 890 -34.89 -6.83 18.59
C ILE A 890 -33.74 -5.81 18.42
N PRO A 891 -34.04 -4.50 18.23
CA PRO A 891 -33.05 -3.49 17.87
C PRO A 891 -32.28 -2.96 19.10
N VAL A 892 -31.53 -3.82 19.78
CA VAL A 892 -30.66 -3.45 20.90
C VAL A 892 -29.27 -3.07 20.38
N LYS A 893 -28.64 -2.14 21.08
CA LYS A 893 -27.21 -1.84 20.94
C LYS A 893 -26.44 -2.43 22.11
N TRP A 894 -25.12 -2.54 21.98
CA TRP A 894 -24.28 -3.09 23.05
C TRP A 894 -24.56 -2.47 24.44
N PRO A 895 -24.61 -1.14 24.59
CA PRO A 895 -24.90 -0.55 25.92
C PRO A 895 -26.22 -1.01 26.55
N ASN A 896 -27.18 -1.41 25.70
CA ASN A 896 -28.51 -1.86 26.21
C ASN A 896 -28.46 -3.26 26.87
N ILE A 897 -27.42 -4.06 26.59
CA ILE A 897 -27.31 -5.47 27.02
C ILE A 897 -25.89 -5.84 27.51
N SER A 898 -25.08 -4.86 27.87
CA SER A 898 -23.66 -5.06 28.19
C SER A 898 -23.39 -5.91 29.44
N ALA A 899 -24.38 -6.11 30.32
CA ALA A 899 -24.29 -7.02 31.43
C ALA A 899 -24.68 -8.47 31.08
N ALA A 900 -25.23 -8.74 29.89
CA ALA A 900 -25.50 -10.10 29.43
C ALA A 900 -24.18 -10.82 29.15
N ARG A 901 -24.05 -12.08 29.63
CA ARG A 901 -22.91 -12.96 29.31
C ARG A 901 -23.24 -14.05 28.31
N ILE A 902 -24.50 -14.41 28.23
CA ILE A 902 -25.02 -15.33 27.23
C ILE A 902 -26.21 -14.69 26.58
N ILE A 903 -26.20 -14.70 25.24
CA ILE A 903 -27.30 -14.20 24.42
C ILE A 903 -27.81 -15.34 23.56
N VAL A 904 -29.11 -15.54 23.60
CA VAL A 904 -29.79 -16.65 22.91
C VAL A 904 -30.77 -16.09 21.93
N GLU A 905 -30.60 -16.45 20.64
CA GLU A 905 -31.59 -16.27 19.59
C GLU A 905 -32.46 -17.53 19.55
N ALA A 906 -33.69 -17.44 19.97
CA ALA A 906 -34.63 -18.55 19.95
C ALA A 906 -35.61 -18.44 18.79
N GLY A 907 -35.78 -19.51 18.04
CA GLY A 907 -36.80 -19.61 16.99
C GLY A 907 -38.20 -19.81 17.59
N LEU A 908 -39.22 -19.38 16.86
CA LEU A 908 -40.64 -19.63 17.18
C LEU A 908 -41.21 -20.58 16.12
N THR A 909 -42.34 -21.21 16.40
CA THR A 909 -43.02 -22.20 15.52
C THR A 909 -43.21 -21.66 14.09
N ASN A 910 -43.43 -20.37 13.93
CA ASN A 910 -43.64 -19.68 12.65
C ASN A 910 -42.48 -18.80 12.21
N TYR A 911 -41.34 -18.87 12.91
CA TYR A 911 -40.23 -17.96 12.69
C TYR A 911 -38.90 -18.66 12.99
N ARG A 912 -38.20 -19.05 11.92
CA ARG A 912 -36.87 -19.63 12.03
C ARG A 912 -35.84 -18.51 12.23
N VAL A 913 -34.93 -18.71 13.15
CA VAL A 913 -33.78 -17.81 13.34
C VAL A 913 -32.59 -18.38 12.59
N ASP A 914 -32.16 -17.62 11.57
CA ASP A 914 -30.86 -17.84 11.01
C ASP A 914 -29.85 -16.99 11.79
N PRO A 915 -28.71 -17.55 12.20
CA PRO A 915 -27.76 -16.84 13.04
C PRO A 915 -27.34 -15.49 12.47
N SER A 916 -27.31 -14.45 13.29
CA SER A 916 -26.96 -13.09 12.89
C SER A 916 -25.45 -12.85 12.79
N GLN A 917 -24.68 -13.87 12.49
CA GLN A 917 -23.24 -13.80 12.30
C GLN A 917 -22.91 -12.89 11.11
N GLY A 918 -22.40 -11.70 11.36
CA GLY A 918 -22.01 -10.78 10.30
C GLY A 918 -22.36 -9.34 10.57
N THR A 919 -23.13 -9.08 11.58
CA THR A 919 -23.36 -7.72 12.03
C THR A 919 -22.19 -7.25 12.90
N HIS A 920 -21.88 -5.96 12.88
CA HIS A 920 -20.91 -5.37 13.82
C HIS A 920 -21.28 -5.62 15.28
N PHE A 921 -22.57 -5.70 15.57
CA PHE A 921 -23.11 -6.06 16.89
C PHE A 921 -22.59 -7.42 17.36
N PHE A 922 -22.67 -8.42 16.50
CA PHE A 922 -22.23 -9.78 16.80
C PHE A 922 -20.74 -9.89 17.07
N GLN A 923 -19.89 -9.18 16.30
CA GLN A 923 -18.45 -9.18 16.53
C GLN A 923 -18.07 -8.60 17.90
N ASN A 924 -18.78 -7.56 18.32
CA ASN A 924 -18.54 -6.95 19.63
C ASN A 924 -18.87 -7.94 20.74
N LEU A 925 -19.95 -8.73 20.60
CA LEU A 925 -20.33 -9.74 21.59
C LEU A 925 -19.24 -10.81 21.76
N THR A 926 -18.70 -11.32 20.66
CA THR A 926 -17.64 -12.34 20.72
C THR A 926 -16.36 -11.80 21.35
N SER A 927 -16.05 -10.52 21.14
CA SER A 927 -14.84 -9.87 21.70
C SER A 927 -14.88 -9.70 23.21
N PHE A 928 -16.08 -9.60 23.79
CA PHE A 928 -16.26 -9.49 25.24
C PHE A 928 -16.43 -10.84 25.95
N GLY A 929 -16.24 -11.93 25.22
CA GLY A 929 -16.40 -13.26 25.76
C GLY A 929 -17.86 -13.61 26.10
N VAL A 930 -18.82 -12.95 25.41
CA VAL A 930 -20.24 -13.21 25.55
C VAL A 930 -20.58 -14.44 24.73
N GLY A 931 -21.14 -15.46 25.35
CA GLY A 931 -21.63 -16.63 24.66
C GLY A 931 -22.85 -16.30 23.82
N TYR A 932 -22.92 -16.87 22.63
CA TYR A 932 -24.02 -16.62 21.71
C TYR A 932 -24.56 -17.93 21.19
N PHE A 933 -25.84 -18.17 21.43
CA PHE A 933 -26.54 -19.42 21.11
C PHE A 933 -27.67 -19.16 20.13
N THR A 934 -27.76 -19.99 19.09
CA THR A 934 -28.93 -20.03 18.25
C THR A 934 -29.65 -21.37 18.47
N ILE A 935 -30.93 -21.31 18.79
CA ILE A 935 -31.74 -22.48 19.13
C ILE A 935 -33.05 -22.41 18.36
N ASN A 936 -33.38 -23.46 17.63
CA ASN A 936 -34.68 -23.66 16.99
C ASN A 936 -35.33 -24.93 17.53
N ALA A 937 -35.70 -24.93 18.80
CA ALA A 937 -36.17 -26.09 19.53
C ALA A 937 -37.40 -26.79 18.89
N TYR A 938 -38.22 -26.03 18.19
CA TYR A 938 -39.41 -26.60 17.45
C TYR A 938 -39.01 -27.42 16.21
N MET A 939 -37.74 -27.32 15.75
CA MET A 939 -37.18 -28.13 14.65
C MET A 939 -36.21 -29.21 15.14
N ASN A 940 -36.15 -29.46 16.43
CA ASN A 940 -35.16 -30.34 17.09
C ASN A 940 -33.70 -29.85 16.89
N ASP A 941 -33.50 -28.54 16.69
CA ASP A 941 -32.20 -27.90 16.62
C ASP A 941 -31.94 -27.20 17.97
N GLY A 942 -31.42 -27.96 18.92
CA GLY A 942 -31.10 -27.51 20.27
C GLY A 942 -32.27 -27.69 21.30
N ILE A 943 -32.00 -27.29 22.56
CA ILE A 943 -32.93 -27.36 23.69
C ILE A 943 -33.16 -25.98 24.24
N TYR A 944 -34.40 -25.63 24.49
CA TYR A 944 -34.79 -24.45 25.26
C TYR A 944 -35.94 -24.87 26.19
N ASN A 945 -35.60 -25.01 27.51
CA ASN A 945 -36.56 -25.43 28.51
C ASN A 945 -37.35 -24.20 29.06
N GLN A 946 -38.15 -23.58 28.16
CA GLN A 946 -38.98 -22.44 28.53
C GLN A 946 -40.03 -22.82 29.60
N ALA A 947 -40.55 -24.04 29.59
CA ALA A 947 -41.56 -24.49 30.52
C ALA A 947 -41.03 -24.44 31.99
N LEU A 948 -39.77 -24.77 32.20
CA LEU A 948 -39.13 -24.64 33.50
C LEU A 948 -39.07 -23.16 33.93
N LEU A 949 -38.62 -22.24 33.05
CA LEU A 949 -38.55 -20.82 33.34
C LEU A 949 -39.95 -20.21 33.64
N ASP A 950 -40.98 -20.64 32.89
CA ASP A 950 -42.36 -20.19 33.12
C ASP A 950 -42.94 -20.69 34.47
N SER A 951 -42.47 -21.84 34.99
CA SER A 951 -42.87 -22.40 36.27
C SER A 951 -42.21 -21.72 37.48
N MET A 952 -41.08 -21.04 37.29
CA MET A 952 -40.30 -20.39 38.36
C MET A 952 -40.95 -19.06 38.77
N PRO A 953 -40.81 -18.62 40.04
CA PRO A 953 -41.27 -17.31 40.46
C PRO A 953 -40.45 -16.22 39.77
N ALA A 954 -41.14 -15.22 39.18
CA ALA A 954 -40.48 -14.09 38.56
C ALA A 954 -39.93 -13.13 39.62
N VAL A 955 -38.69 -12.66 39.44
CA VAL A 955 -38.13 -11.55 40.20
C VAL A 955 -38.79 -10.23 39.76
N GLU A 956 -38.94 -10.07 38.44
CA GLU A 956 -39.69 -8.97 37.83
C GLU A 956 -40.32 -9.46 36.51
N GLU A 957 -41.50 -8.96 36.28
CA GLU A 957 -42.23 -9.28 35.03
C GLU A 957 -42.82 -8.01 34.46
N THR A 958 -42.50 -7.75 33.16
CA THR A 958 -43.12 -6.68 32.37
C THR A 958 -44.18 -7.25 31.42
N LYS A 959 -44.77 -6.40 30.61
CA LYS A 959 -45.70 -6.86 29.55
C LYS A 959 -45.01 -7.83 28.56
N TYR A 960 -43.71 -7.64 28.30
CA TYR A 960 -42.99 -8.33 27.26
C TYR A 960 -41.87 -9.24 27.79
N LEU A 961 -41.35 -8.98 28.98
CA LEU A 961 -40.18 -9.64 29.54
C LEU A 961 -40.53 -10.33 30.88
N ARG A 962 -39.80 -11.41 31.14
CA ARG A 962 -39.80 -12.05 32.45
C ARG A 962 -38.36 -12.29 32.90
N TRP A 963 -38.03 -11.94 34.12
CA TRP A 963 -36.78 -12.16 34.79
C TRP A 963 -36.95 -13.17 35.90
N VAL A 964 -36.20 -14.27 35.84
CA VAL A 964 -36.17 -15.33 36.87
C VAL A 964 -34.77 -15.45 37.44
N ARG A 965 -34.65 -15.87 38.72
CA ARG A 965 -33.36 -16.06 39.39
C ARG A 965 -33.32 -17.47 39.99
N PHE A 966 -32.20 -18.18 39.67
CA PHE A 966 -31.90 -19.46 40.28
C PHE A 966 -31.26 -19.31 41.65
N GLU A 967 -31.50 -20.22 42.62
CA GLU A 967 -30.93 -20.16 43.93
C GLU A 967 -29.41 -20.41 43.92
N LYS A 968 -28.95 -21.32 43.04
CA LYS A 968 -27.54 -21.59 42.81
C LYS A 968 -27.18 -21.16 41.37
N PRO A 969 -25.87 -20.83 41.11
CA PRO A 969 -25.43 -20.47 39.73
C PRO A 969 -25.68 -21.59 38.71
N LEU A 970 -25.99 -21.19 37.51
CA LEU A 970 -26.02 -22.05 36.31
C LEU A 970 -24.60 -22.29 35.83
N SER A 971 -24.30 -23.47 35.30
CA SER A 971 -23.01 -23.75 34.64
C SER A 971 -23.16 -23.63 33.12
N VAL A 972 -22.50 -22.64 32.55
CA VAL A 972 -22.46 -22.41 31.10
C VAL A 972 -21.16 -22.95 30.56
N LYS A 973 -21.22 -23.88 29.64
CA LYS A 973 -20.07 -24.50 28.98
C LYS A 973 -20.18 -24.37 27.47
N MET A 974 -19.12 -23.90 26.82
CA MET A 974 -19.08 -23.64 25.38
C MET A 974 -17.85 -24.25 24.74
N ASP A 975 -18.04 -25.09 23.71
CA ASP A 975 -16.99 -25.63 22.85
C ASP A 975 -17.06 -24.99 21.47
N GLY A 976 -16.27 -23.94 21.26
CA GLY A 976 -16.26 -23.24 19.99
C GLY A 976 -15.76 -24.04 18.78
N LYS A 977 -15.04 -25.17 19.01
CA LYS A 977 -14.60 -26.06 17.92
C LYS A 977 -15.75 -26.98 17.47
N LYS A 978 -16.52 -27.49 18.41
CA LYS A 978 -17.65 -28.35 18.15
C LYS A 978 -18.94 -27.55 17.91
N LYS A 979 -18.92 -26.22 18.08
CA LYS A 979 -20.08 -25.31 18.01
C LYS A 979 -21.18 -25.69 19.00
N LEU A 980 -20.83 -26.40 20.06
CA LEU A 980 -21.75 -26.88 21.06
C LEU A 980 -21.69 -25.96 22.28
N GLY A 981 -22.84 -25.48 22.71
CA GLY A 981 -23.00 -24.71 23.93
C GLY A 981 -24.13 -25.24 24.76
N VAL A 982 -23.90 -25.34 26.06
CA VAL A 982 -24.89 -25.83 27.03
C VAL A 982 -24.98 -24.92 28.22
N VAL A 983 -26.16 -24.82 28.81
CA VAL A 983 -26.42 -24.23 30.11
C VAL A 983 -27.01 -25.32 30.98
N GLU A 984 -26.22 -25.80 31.96
CA GLU A 984 -26.64 -26.82 32.89
C GLU A 984 -27.36 -26.22 34.09
N LEU A 985 -28.41 -26.92 34.51
CA LEU A 985 -29.10 -26.63 35.76
C LEU A 985 -28.18 -26.94 36.97
N PRO A 986 -28.30 -26.17 38.07
CA PRO A 986 -27.49 -26.45 39.23
C PRO A 986 -27.80 -27.84 39.81
N GLU A 987 -26.76 -28.53 40.31
CA GLU A 987 -26.96 -29.80 41.01
C GLU A 987 -27.70 -29.55 42.34
N ASP A 988 -28.63 -30.45 42.71
CA ASP A 988 -29.47 -30.36 43.89
C ASP A 988 -28.69 -30.19 45.21
#